data_bf1a975846a858a7766848ca6bcc15bf
#
_entry.id   bf1a975846a858a7766848ca6bcc15bf
#
_cell.length_a   1.000
_cell.length_b   1.000
_cell.length_c   1.000
_cell.angle_alpha   90.00
_cell.angle_beta   90.00
_cell.angle_gamma   90.00
#
_symmetry.space_group_name_H-M   'P 1'
#
loop_
_entity.id
_entity.type
_entity.pdbx_description
1 polymer ?
#
loop_
_entity_poly.entity_id
_entity_poly.type
_entity_poly.pdbx_seq_one_letter_code
_entity_poly.pdbx_strand_id
1 'polypeptide(L)'
;MKRILITAIILVAACLRSNAQVFILGDNVTTGRMSRIEGTVIDSLTNEAIPFASFYVIPAKDTTISNFTLTDAEGKAKLEDVPYGDYTLRVEMLGYKPFVKRKYFRDRVADMGTIKLQVDDKYLEAAVVTDVGNPIVVKKDTVEFNASSFQVGTNAMLKDLLKRMPGMEITDDGKVKFNGEAIDKLTVGGKTFFFDDQSTALNNLPATIVDKIRVIDRESERTRDTGLQDGNREKVLDVALKKEYEKGWFGNAGLKGGTTFAGGEDDPLKDDRGLLYSGNVLAAAYSEKDQVTLIGNGMNINDSNGVVFVVYGAGGDRTRISDFGAISSAAQFGANVNTSRIKNFDSTVGANYKYGDSRSGSKSFRTTFQEDGNILSSSESSSRGFSNSVSANGEFFKEKGKVRVRISPQFSYSRDNDFNNSNSNTTRDGALVNTSQSNVHALGTSKYATSFNSLNINDLWGKKNRVLGFTFDISHSDSEGETQENSLVKMRTKDESKSLKYLNDGRSSNVSGQILYGEPIGEKIIISTTARLAYNKNNSTRDAYDASGFNDYYSSESHLRGLSQSYNMTAQYKFTDKSWATLGASLNGDLSETWSKSFGIEETTGEGEWYWHVAPVLRIQHSFGNNRIGLNSSGFSQRPSQSSMLPVMNISNPARPTIGNIYLHPNGNTYFSANWHNNNREKFSTLMLTLYCNIDTRPVTYARWYDTDGILYSIPVNSRKNRVSGSVYTSYTTPLDGKARKWFLTVAIDGGIANSTSYQTKGTLPGINRETFDYSSFMESFWGDASGNRFYSGKSGFNESSTITITPSLYPSLRYTSGDFTGRINASFSKRIARYSLDPSLNMNTTDSSVGAYASYRTKHEFEFNTDLSYNWYNGYSAGYGAPEWQWNGEIAKSIKAFTLSVKIHDILDQTRNLTHTVTANYEEDTYSLVMGRYILFGLKWNFGKMNAANSQKAQNAAFRMAF
;
A
#
# COMPACT_ATOMS: atom_id res chain seq x y z
N MET A 1 -17.34 3.91 -28.57
CA MET A 1 -16.02 4.26 -28.04
C MET A 1 -15.52 5.65 -28.40
N LYS A 2 -15.42 6.07 -29.68
CA LYS A 2 -14.96 7.44 -30.05
C LYS A 2 -15.76 8.58 -29.41
N ARG A 3 -17.10 8.45 -29.27
CA ARG A 3 -17.94 9.51 -28.63
C ARG A 3 -17.77 9.58 -27.11
N ILE A 4 -17.48 8.49 -26.41
CA ILE A 4 -17.27 8.46 -24.96
C ILE A 4 -15.92 9.08 -24.59
N LEU A 5 -14.87 8.81 -25.39
CA LEU A 5 -13.55 9.40 -25.17
C LEU A 5 -13.56 10.92 -25.40
N ILE A 6 -14.29 11.38 -26.41
CA ILE A 6 -14.45 12.81 -26.72
C ILE A 6 -15.27 13.50 -25.62
N THR A 7 -16.30 12.85 -25.09
CA THR A 7 -17.10 13.40 -23.98
C THR A 7 -16.29 13.52 -22.69
N ALA A 8 -15.44 12.53 -22.37
CA ALA A 8 -14.53 12.59 -21.23
C ALA A 8 -13.50 13.72 -21.37
N ILE A 9 -12.95 13.91 -22.57
CA ILE A 9 -12.00 15.00 -22.84
C ILE A 9 -12.69 16.37 -22.77
N ILE A 10 -13.93 16.49 -23.23
CA ILE A 10 -14.71 17.72 -23.16
C ILE A 10 -15.12 18.03 -21.72
N LEU A 11 -15.44 17.03 -20.90
CA LEU A 11 -15.73 17.25 -19.46
C LEU A 11 -14.50 17.74 -18.70
N VAL A 12 -13.33 17.18 -18.98
CA VAL A 12 -12.05 17.63 -18.39
C VAL A 12 -11.72 19.06 -18.87
N ALA A 13 -11.96 19.36 -20.14
CA ALA A 13 -11.74 20.71 -20.68
C ALA A 13 -12.73 21.75 -20.15
N ALA A 14 -13.96 21.36 -19.85
CA ALA A 14 -14.98 22.22 -19.26
C ALA A 14 -14.67 22.54 -17.78
N CYS A 15 -14.13 21.59 -17.03
CA CYS A 15 -13.66 21.82 -15.64
C CYS A 15 -12.47 22.77 -15.56
N LEU A 16 -11.70 22.93 -16.64
CA LEU A 16 -10.55 23.85 -16.69
C LEU A 16 -10.91 25.30 -17.00
N ARG A 17 -12.16 25.59 -17.39
CA ARG A 17 -12.63 26.95 -17.75
C ARG A 17 -13.68 27.57 -16.81
N SER A 18 -14.17 26.83 -15.80
CA SER A 18 -15.08 27.43 -14.83
C SER A 18 -14.30 28.26 -13.81
N ASN A 19 -14.35 29.58 -13.97
CA ASN A 19 -14.14 30.50 -12.86
C ASN A 19 -15.22 30.22 -11.82
N ALA A 20 -14.89 29.35 -10.84
CA ALA A 20 -15.78 29.14 -9.71
C ALA A 20 -15.83 30.42 -8.89
N GLN A 21 -16.91 31.14 -8.99
CA GLN A 21 -17.28 32.13 -7.97
C GLN A 21 -17.58 31.34 -6.70
N VAL A 22 -16.62 31.37 -5.78
CA VAL A 22 -16.79 30.83 -4.44
C VAL A 22 -17.84 31.70 -3.72
N PHE A 23 -18.98 31.14 -3.38
CA PHE A 23 -19.89 31.73 -2.41
C PHE A 23 -19.17 31.75 -1.05
N ILE A 24 -18.67 32.89 -0.66
CA ILE A 24 -18.20 33.16 0.69
C ILE A 24 -19.44 33.34 1.56
N LEU A 25 -19.76 32.34 2.36
CA LEU A 25 -20.57 32.56 3.55
C LEU A 25 -19.77 33.49 4.48
N GLY A 26 -20.20 34.71 4.55
CA GLY A 26 -19.59 35.70 5.42
C GLY A 26 -19.75 35.28 6.86
N ASP A 27 -18.67 35.44 7.66
CA ASP A 27 -18.85 35.95 8.99
C ASP A 27 -17.52 36.39 9.63
N ASN A 28 -17.57 37.59 10.15
CA ASN A 28 -16.75 38.18 11.21
C ASN A 28 -15.25 37.83 11.23
N VAL A 29 -14.60 38.08 10.11
CA VAL A 29 -13.17 38.40 10.14
C VAL A 29 -13.04 39.75 10.81
N THR A 30 -12.52 39.82 12.02
CA THR A 30 -11.95 41.06 12.56
C THR A 30 -11.01 41.58 11.48
N THR A 31 -11.39 42.67 10.85
CA THR A 31 -10.61 43.37 9.82
C THR A 31 -9.38 44.01 10.48
N GLY A 32 -8.43 43.18 10.90
CA GLY A 32 -7.09 43.62 11.23
C GLY A 32 -6.48 44.18 9.94
N ARG A 33 -5.95 45.40 10.02
CA ARG A 33 -5.24 46.01 8.87
C ARG A 33 -4.03 45.13 8.55
N MET A 34 -3.92 44.69 7.27
CA MET A 34 -2.86 43.81 6.78
C MET A 34 -1.85 44.58 5.94
N SER A 35 -0.59 44.26 6.08
CA SER A 35 0.53 44.78 5.31
C SER A 35 0.99 43.74 4.27
N ARG A 36 1.37 44.23 3.10
CA ARG A 36 2.11 43.48 2.10
C ARG A 36 3.54 43.99 2.10
N ILE A 37 4.51 43.10 2.32
CA ILE A 37 5.94 43.43 2.37
C ILE A 37 6.57 42.93 1.08
N GLU A 38 7.26 43.86 0.35
CA GLU A 38 7.90 43.57 -0.92
C GLU A 38 9.37 43.93 -0.85
N GLY A 39 10.23 43.24 -1.64
CA GLY A 39 11.63 43.57 -1.76
C GLY A 39 12.31 42.75 -2.84
N THR A 40 13.45 43.21 -3.34
CA THR A 40 14.29 42.49 -4.32
C THR A 40 15.61 42.13 -3.67
N VAL A 41 16.00 40.84 -3.74
CA VAL A 41 17.23 40.31 -3.12
C VAL A 41 18.28 40.09 -4.20
N ILE A 42 19.46 40.73 -4.02
CA ILE A 42 20.57 40.64 -4.96
C ILE A 42 21.88 40.31 -4.23
N ASP A 43 22.83 39.78 -4.95
CA ASP A 43 24.19 39.59 -4.48
C ASP A 43 24.89 40.98 -4.35
N SER A 44 25.56 41.23 -3.26
CA SER A 44 26.19 42.52 -2.97
C SER A 44 27.42 42.85 -3.85
N LEU A 45 28.05 41.80 -4.44
CA LEU A 45 29.25 41.95 -5.26
C LEU A 45 28.93 41.95 -6.75
N THR A 46 28.10 40.99 -7.21
CA THR A 46 27.76 40.84 -8.63
C THR A 46 26.55 41.67 -9.04
N ASN A 47 25.71 42.13 -8.09
CA ASN A 47 24.39 42.74 -8.29
C ASN A 47 23.42 41.83 -9.07
N GLU A 48 23.70 40.52 -9.17
CA GLU A 48 22.76 39.55 -9.76
C GLU A 48 21.64 39.22 -8.79
N ALA A 49 20.46 38.91 -9.34
CA ALA A 49 19.32 38.49 -8.55
C ALA A 49 19.59 37.16 -7.83
N ILE A 50 19.20 37.03 -6.56
CA ILE A 50 19.31 35.81 -5.79
C ILE A 50 17.94 35.12 -5.76
N PRO A 51 17.70 34.09 -6.59
CA PRO A 51 16.46 33.34 -6.59
C PRO A 51 16.42 32.38 -5.39
N PHE A 52 15.20 32.07 -4.93
CA PHE A 52 14.92 31.13 -3.84
C PHE A 52 15.53 31.51 -2.48
N ALA A 53 15.90 32.76 -2.26
CA ALA A 53 16.23 33.24 -0.93
C ALA A 53 14.96 33.26 -0.06
N SER A 54 15.07 32.82 1.16
CA SER A 54 13.96 32.83 2.11
C SER A 54 13.74 34.24 2.65
N PHE A 55 12.50 34.68 2.56
CA PHE A 55 12.08 36.01 2.96
C PHE A 55 10.90 35.87 3.94
N TYR A 56 11.11 36.21 5.22
CA TYR A 56 10.12 35.93 6.27
C TYR A 56 10.15 36.94 7.41
N VAL A 57 9.04 37.00 8.17
CA VAL A 57 8.91 37.88 9.33
C VAL A 57 8.59 37.11 10.59
N ILE A 58 9.20 37.53 11.70
CA ILE A 58 9.01 37.02 13.06
C ILE A 58 8.41 38.14 13.89
N PRO A 59 7.25 37.95 14.59
CA PRO A 59 6.71 38.94 15.51
C PRO A 59 7.71 39.28 16.62
N ALA A 60 7.83 40.55 17.00
CA ALA A 60 8.83 40.97 18.01
C ALA A 60 8.59 40.37 19.41
N LYS A 61 7.38 39.90 19.68
CA LYS A 61 6.99 39.25 20.95
C LYS A 61 6.95 37.71 20.86
N ASP A 62 7.33 37.16 19.72
CA ASP A 62 7.27 35.73 19.45
C ASP A 62 8.60 35.29 18.80
N THR A 63 8.90 34.00 18.90
CA THR A 63 10.08 33.40 18.24
C THR A 63 9.67 32.59 17.00
N THR A 64 8.39 32.58 16.66
CA THR A 64 7.87 31.82 15.51
C THR A 64 7.73 32.68 14.29
N ILE A 65 8.00 32.09 13.12
CA ILE A 65 7.78 32.72 11.82
C ILE A 65 6.27 32.89 11.62
N SER A 66 5.85 34.16 11.42
CA SER A 66 4.45 34.47 11.15
C SER A 66 4.10 34.22 9.67
N ASN A 67 4.90 34.79 8.77
CA ASN A 67 4.68 34.70 7.32
C ASN A 67 6.03 34.53 6.62
N PHE A 68 6.09 33.74 5.54
CA PHE A 68 7.30 33.59 4.74
C PHE A 68 7.00 33.46 3.25
N THR A 69 7.99 33.76 2.41
CA THR A 69 8.00 33.56 0.96
C THR A 69 9.42 33.27 0.49
N LEU A 70 9.56 32.80 -0.74
CA LEU A 70 10.86 32.70 -1.42
C LEU A 70 10.94 33.76 -2.52
N THR A 71 12.16 34.24 -2.83
CA THR A 71 12.39 35.07 -3.98
C THR A 71 12.15 34.32 -5.28
N ASP A 72 11.59 35.00 -6.29
CA ASP A 72 11.43 34.46 -7.65
C ASP A 72 12.78 34.45 -8.44
N ALA A 73 12.71 34.12 -9.74
CA ALA A 73 13.90 34.06 -10.60
C ALA A 73 14.60 35.42 -10.75
N GLU A 74 13.87 36.52 -10.63
CA GLU A 74 14.35 37.89 -10.66
C GLU A 74 14.73 38.42 -9.27
N GLY A 75 14.77 37.55 -8.26
CA GLY A 75 15.12 37.92 -6.88
C GLY A 75 14.04 38.66 -6.12
N LYS A 76 12.82 38.81 -6.64
CA LYS A 76 11.72 39.54 -6.00
C LYS A 76 11.00 38.65 -4.98
N ALA A 77 10.73 39.24 -3.82
CA ALA A 77 9.91 38.62 -2.77
C ALA A 77 8.68 39.48 -2.50
N LYS A 78 7.55 38.79 -2.25
CA LYS A 78 6.28 39.42 -1.89
C LYS A 78 5.63 38.63 -0.78
N LEU A 79 5.49 39.22 0.39
CA LEU A 79 4.90 38.62 1.58
C LEU A 79 3.55 39.31 1.82
N GLU A 80 2.45 38.58 1.65
CA GLU A 80 1.10 39.08 1.80
C GLU A 80 0.51 38.75 3.17
N ASP A 81 -0.56 39.44 3.54
CA ASP A 81 -1.38 39.19 4.73
C ASP A 81 -0.61 39.20 6.06
N VAL A 82 0.36 40.09 6.20
CA VAL A 82 1.07 40.30 7.47
C VAL A 82 0.25 41.29 8.32
N PRO A 83 -0.26 40.87 9.49
CA PRO A 83 -0.96 41.81 10.38
C PRO A 83 -0.09 43.00 10.74
N TYR A 84 -0.68 44.18 10.91
CA TYR A 84 0.07 45.35 11.39
C TYR A 84 0.72 45.06 12.73
N GLY A 85 1.99 45.34 12.87
CA GLY A 85 2.73 45.02 14.07
C GLY A 85 4.24 45.23 13.98
N ASP A 86 4.92 44.91 15.06
CA ASP A 86 6.38 44.95 15.16
C ASP A 86 6.96 43.56 14.83
N TYR A 87 7.77 43.52 13.79
CA TYR A 87 8.36 42.28 13.26
C TYR A 87 9.85 42.42 13.00
N THR A 88 10.55 41.31 13.09
CA THR A 88 11.90 41.18 12.53
C THR A 88 11.80 40.51 11.16
N LEU A 89 12.12 41.28 10.10
CA LEU A 89 12.29 40.74 8.75
C LEU A 89 13.65 40.08 8.64
N ARG A 90 13.67 38.83 8.13
CA ARG A 90 14.90 38.10 7.81
C ARG A 90 14.88 37.66 6.34
N VAL A 91 16.09 37.80 5.72
CA VAL A 91 16.31 37.25 4.37
C VAL A 91 17.57 36.41 4.41
N GLU A 92 17.46 35.16 4.00
CA GLU A 92 18.54 34.19 4.11
C GLU A 92 18.72 33.37 2.84
N MET A 93 19.98 33.13 2.48
CA MET A 93 20.35 32.24 1.39
C MET A 93 21.67 31.53 1.76
N LEU A 94 21.74 30.23 1.40
CA LEU A 94 22.94 29.43 1.66
C LEU A 94 24.16 30.03 0.98
N GLY A 95 25.23 30.25 1.74
CA GLY A 95 26.46 30.91 1.27
C GLY A 95 26.46 32.42 1.44
N TYR A 96 25.41 33.01 2.02
CA TYR A 96 25.31 34.45 2.27
C TYR A 96 25.08 34.76 3.75
N LYS A 97 25.54 35.91 4.22
CA LYS A 97 25.22 36.42 5.55
C LYS A 97 23.74 36.82 5.61
N PRO A 98 22.99 36.41 6.68
CA PRO A 98 21.59 36.76 6.85
C PRO A 98 21.38 38.27 6.89
N PHE A 99 20.39 38.78 6.17
CA PHE A 99 19.88 40.13 6.37
C PHE A 99 18.82 40.11 7.46
N VAL A 100 18.97 40.97 8.48
CA VAL A 100 18.05 41.06 9.63
C VAL A 100 17.68 42.51 9.86
N LYS A 101 16.37 42.84 9.87
CA LYS A 101 15.89 44.20 10.11
C LYS A 101 14.58 44.17 10.91
N ARG A 102 14.59 44.80 12.08
CA ARG A 102 13.36 45.03 12.86
C ARG A 102 12.62 46.24 12.36
N LYS A 103 11.30 46.15 12.12
CA LYS A 103 10.45 47.22 11.63
C LYS A 103 8.99 47.01 12.08
N TYR A 104 8.33 48.12 12.44
CA TYR A 104 6.89 48.15 12.62
C TYR A 104 6.20 48.36 11.29
N PHE A 105 5.45 47.37 10.82
CA PHE A 105 4.68 47.42 9.58
C PHE A 105 3.28 47.94 9.85
N ARG A 106 2.93 49.08 9.25
CA ARG A 106 1.62 49.73 9.42
C ARG A 106 1.02 50.22 8.08
N ASP A 107 1.79 50.09 7.02
CA ASP A 107 1.38 50.53 5.68
C ASP A 107 0.79 49.36 4.90
N ARG A 108 -0.20 49.62 4.05
CA ARG A 108 -0.81 48.59 3.20
C ARG A 108 0.22 47.88 2.32
N VAL A 109 1.24 48.60 1.88
CA VAL A 109 2.39 48.08 1.13
C VAL A 109 3.66 48.63 1.79
N ALA A 110 4.53 47.75 2.25
CA ALA A 110 5.83 48.06 2.81
C ALA A 110 6.91 47.59 1.84
N ASP A 111 7.39 48.49 0.99
CA ASP A 111 8.51 48.21 0.12
C ASP A 111 9.83 48.29 0.93
N MET A 112 10.60 47.20 0.88
CA MET A 112 11.92 47.10 1.49
C MET A 112 13.05 47.48 0.54
N GLY A 113 12.71 47.78 -0.74
CA GLY A 113 13.67 48.08 -1.79
C GLY A 113 14.60 46.91 -2.13
N THR A 114 15.79 47.24 -2.55
CA THR A 114 16.82 46.25 -2.89
C THR A 114 17.59 45.82 -1.63
N ILE A 115 17.51 44.54 -1.31
CA ILE A 115 18.21 43.91 -0.18
C ILE A 115 19.46 43.24 -0.74
N LYS A 116 20.65 43.68 -0.32
CA LYS A 116 21.93 43.15 -0.75
C LYS A 116 22.41 42.11 0.26
N LEU A 117 22.59 40.87 -0.16
CA LEU A 117 23.21 39.82 0.65
C LEU A 117 24.72 39.77 0.35
N GLN A 118 25.52 39.70 1.40
CA GLN A 118 26.96 39.53 1.30
C GLN A 118 27.31 38.04 1.35
N VAL A 119 28.26 37.62 0.49
CA VAL A 119 28.81 36.27 0.56
C VAL A 119 29.49 36.07 1.93
N ASP A 120 29.28 34.92 2.53
CA ASP A 120 29.85 34.54 3.83
C ASP A 120 31.12 33.70 3.63
N ASP A 121 32.31 34.36 3.69
CA ASP A 121 33.62 33.72 3.50
C ASP A 121 34.00 32.73 4.62
N LYS A 122 33.22 32.66 5.71
CA LYS A 122 33.48 31.79 6.88
C LYS A 122 32.78 30.40 6.83
N TYR A 123 32.17 30.05 5.74
CA TYR A 123 31.44 28.79 5.62
C TYR A 123 32.32 27.53 5.57
N LEU A 124 33.62 27.63 5.79
CA LEU A 124 34.57 26.50 5.80
C LEU A 124 34.94 25.97 7.19
N GLU A 125 34.48 26.60 8.27
CA GLU A 125 34.64 26.06 9.64
C GLU A 125 33.33 26.07 10.39
N ALA A 126 33.01 24.92 11.00
CA ALA A 126 31.76 24.65 11.71
C ALA A 126 31.41 25.71 12.75
N ALA A 127 30.54 26.64 12.41
CA ALA A 127 29.93 27.53 13.38
C ALA A 127 28.66 26.90 13.94
N VAL A 128 28.59 26.70 15.24
CA VAL A 128 27.37 26.41 15.98
C VAL A 128 26.48 27.64 15.91
N VAL A 129 25.55 27.71 14.99
CA VAL A 129 24.57 28.80 14.89
C VAL A 129 23.38 28.46 15.75
N THR A 130 23.21 29.13 16.86
CA THR A 130 22.02 29.10 17.73
C THR A 130 20.97 30.10 17.23
N ASP A 131 20.59 30.02 15.96
CA ASP A 131 19.58 30.91 15.41
C ASP A 131 18.46 30.10 14.72
N VAL A 132 17.23 30.64 14.73
CA VAL A 132 16.07 30.01 14.07
C VAL A 132 16.38 29.98 12.57
N GLY A 133 16.82 28.82 12.09
CA GLY A 133 17.23 28.63 10.73
C GLY A 133 16.06 28.75 9.76
N ASN A 134 16.37 28.94 8.48
CA ASN A 134 15.39 28.96 7.41
C ASN A 134 14.43 27.75 7.52
N PRO A 135 13.10 27.95 7.69
CA PRO A 135 12.15 26.86 7.93
C PRO A 135 12.09 25.83 6.80
N ILE A 136 12.31 26.29 5.56
CA ILE A 136 12.25 25.41 4.38
C ILE A 136 13.35 25.82 3.40
N VAL A 137 14.20 24.88 3.04
CA VAL A 137 15.23 25.03 2.00
C VAL A 137 14.90 24.10 0.83
N VAL A 138 14.67 24.67 -0.34
CA VAL A 138 14.43 23.91 -1.56
C VAL A 138 15.74 23.80 -2.34
N LYS A 139 16.20 22.55 -2.51
CA LYS A 139 17.35 22.20 -3.37
C LYS A 139 16.84 21.52 -4.64
N LYS A 140 17.71 21.25 -5.58
CA LYS A 140 17.37 20.65 -6.89
C LYS A 140 16.50 19.36 -6.75
N ASP A 141 16.84 18.49 -5.82
CA ASP A 141 16.22 17.16 -5.64
C ASP A 141 15.68 16.96 -4.21
N THR A 142 15.82 17.94 -3.33
CA THR A 142 15.54 17.81 -1.90
C THR A 142 14.78 19.02 -1.39
N VAL A 143 13.74 18.79 -0.63
CA VAL A 143 13.09 19.80 0.23
C VAL A 143 13.48 19.49 1.67
N GLU A 144 14.17 20.45 2.31
CA GLU A 144 14.63 20.31 3.68
C GLU A 144 13.80 21.21 4.59
N PHE A 145 13.23 20.66 5.64
CA PHE A 145 12.49 21.36 6.68
C PHE A 145 13.33 21.40 7.95
N ASN A 146 13.50 22.57 8.54
CA ASN A 146 14.14 22.72 9.84
C ASN A 146 13.10 22.41 10.94
N ALA A 147 13.31 21.35 11.70
CA ALA A 147 12.35 20.90 12.71
C ALA A 147 12.10 21.93 13.82
N SER A 148 13.12 22.72 14.17
CA SER A 148 13.00 23.77 15.20
C SER A 148 12.05 24.91 14.82
N SER A 149 11.76 25.07 13.54
CA SER A 149 10.81 26.09 13.04
C SER A 149 9.34 25.70 13.20
N PHE A 150 9.07 24.44 13.57
CA PHE A 150 7.72 23.90 13.71
C PHE A 150 7.49 23.46 15.17
N GLN A 151 6.74 24.28 15.91
CA GLN A 151 6.50 23.98 17.33
C GLN A 151 5.62 22.75 17.51
N VAL A 152 6.06 21.87 18.36
CA VAL A 152 5.32 20.67 18.79
C VAL A 152 5.44 20.52 20.32
N GLY A 153 4.54 19.77 20.91
CA GLY A 153 4.59 19.57 22.36
C GLY A 153 5.76 18.72 22.85
N THR A 154 5.98 18.74 24.14
CA THR A 154 7.14 18.09 24.81
C THR A 154 7.21 16.57 24.56
N ASN A 155 6.05 15.90 24.44
CA ASN A 155 5.93 14.46 24.19
C ASN A 155 5.52 14.16 22.75
N ALA A 156 5.62 15.14 21.83
CA ALA A 156 5.27 14.97 20.44
C ALA A 156 6.19 13.95 19.76
N MET A 157 5.60 13.17 18.89
CA MET A 157 6.30 12.20 18.03
C MET A 157 6.55 12.78 16.63
N LEU A 158 7.31 12.08 15.83
CA LEU A 158 7.59 12.46 14.44
C LEU A 158 6.31 12.77 13.66
N LYS A 159 5.24 11.98 13.85
CA LYS A 159 3.95 12.24 13.21
C LYS A 159 3.38 13.62 13.52
N ASP A 160 3.52 14.09 14.76
CA ASP A 160 2.98 15.37 15.19
C ASP A 160 3.78 16.53 14.60
N LEU A 161 5.08 16.34 14.43
CA LEU A 161 5.97 17.27 13.75
C LEU A 161 5.62 17.36 12.24
N LEU A 162 5.49 16.21 11.57
CA LEU A 162 5.18 16.18 10.13
C LEU A 162 3.81 16.78 9.82
N LYS A 163 2.80 16.56 10.66
CA LYS A 163 1.47 17.17 10.48
C LYS A 163 1.50 18.71 10.45
N ARG A 164 2.54 19.35 11.03
CA ARG A 164 2.70 20.80 11.04
C ARG A 164 3.51 21.32 9.86
N MET A 165 4.19 20.45 9.13
CA MET A 165 4.99 20.85 7.98
C MET A 165 4.11 21.02 6.74
N PRO A 166 4.26 22.13 5.99
CA PRO A 166 3.51 22.35 4.76
C PRO A 166 3.72 21.23 3.74
N GLY A 167 2.64 20.80 3.12
CA GLY A 167 2.66 19.73 2.12
C GLY A 167 2.77 18.31 2.67
N MET A 168 3.06 18.12 3.96
CA MET A 168 3.07 16.79 4.59
C MET A 168 1.66 16.34 4.94
N GLU A 169 1.37 15.09 4.66
CA GLU A 169 0.12 14.42 4.99
C GLU A 169 0.44 13.02 5.54
N ILE A 170 -0.24 12.62 6.58
CA ILE A 170 -0.20 11.25 7.10
C ILE A 170 -1.57 10.64 6.85
N THR A 171 -1.61 9.60 6.05
CA THR A 171 -2.83 8.87 5.71
C THR A 171 -3.31 8.05 6.91
N ASP A 172 -4.58 7.66 6.92
CA ASP A 172 -5.17 6.88 8.01
C ASP A 172 -4.48 5.51 8.18
N ASP A 173 -3.93 4.98 7.08
CA ASP A 173 -3.08 3.78 7.08
C ASP A 173 -1.63 4.05 7.55
N GLY A 174 -1.31 5.26 8.04
CA GLY A 174 -0.01 5.65 8.62
C GLY A 174 1.13 5.78 7.61
N LYS A 175 0.84 5.98 6.33
CA LYS A 175 1.85 6.33 5.32
C LYS A 175 1.99 7.84 5.22
N VAL A 176 3.19 8.29 4.87
CA VAL A 176 3.47 9.71 4.65
C VAL A 176 3.30 10.03 3.18
N LYS A 177 2.65 11.17 2.90
CA LYS A 177 2.63 11.80 1.58
C LYS A 177 3.26 13.18 1.67
N PHE A 178 3.94 13.59 0.63
CA PHE A 178 4.43 14.96 0.46
C PHE A 178 3.87 15.55 -0.84
N ASN A 179 3.13 16.65 -0.72
CA ASN A 179 2.41 17.29 -1.83
C ASN A 179 1.52 16.30 -2.61
N GLY A 180 0.85 15.39 -1.89
CA GLY A 180 -0.02 14.36 -2.48
C GLY A 180 0.70 13.11 -3.01
N GLU A 181 2.03 13.12 -3.14
CA GLU A 181 2.82 11.96 -3.56
C GLU A 181 3.27 11.14 -2.35
N ALA A 182 3.13 9.81 -2.44
CA ALA A 182 3.55 8.90 -1.37
C ALA A 182 5.08 8.94 -1.16
N ILE A 183 5.50 8.78 0.07
CA ILE A 183 6.89 8.52 0.45
C ILE A 183 7.13 7.02 0.33
N ASP A 184 8.11 6.63 -0.47
CA ASP A 184 8.45 5.23 -0.69
C ASP A 184 9.27 4.63 0.46
N LYS A 185 10.17 5.44 1.06
CA LYS A 185 11.09 4.99 2.09
C LYS A 185 11.29 6.04 3.19
N LEU A 186 11.34 5.59 4.45
CA LEU A 186 11.70 6.43 5.60
C LEU A 186 13.06 6.01 6.15
N THR A 187 13.98 6.99 6.28
CA THR A 187 15.31 6.78 6.85
C THR A 187 15.52 7.67 8.07
N VAL A 188 16.37 7.23 8.99
CA VAL A 188 16.82 8.01 10.14
C VAL A 188 18.33 8.11 10.08
N GLY A 189 18.85 9.32 9.86
CA GLY A 189 20.27 9.53 9.64
C GLY A 189 20.82 8.80 8.41
N GLY A 190 20.02 8.71 7.34
CA GLY A 190 20.37 8.02 6.09
C GLY A 190 20.25 6.49 6.14
N LYS A 191 19.92 5.88 7.28
CA LYS A 191 19.76 4.43 7.43
C LYS A 191 18.29 4.06 7.54
N THR A 192 17.90 2.93 6.95
CA THR A 192 16.53 2.42 7.02
C THR A 192 16.15 2.15 8.48
N PHE A 193 15.05 2.72 8.95
CA PHE A 193 14.58 2.54 10.31
C PHE A 193 13.63 1.35 10.36
N PHE A 194 13.89 0.42 11.28
CA PHE A 194 13.07 -0.72 11.64
C PHE A 194 12.31 -1.35 10.44
N PHE A 195 13.05 -2.00 9.53
CA PHE A 195 12.53 -2.66 8.32
C PHE A 195 11.72 -1.75 7.38
N ASP A 196 11.98 -0.42 7.40
CA ASP A 196 11.24 0.58 6.62
C ASP A 196 9.75 0.68 7.00
N ASP A 197 9.40 0.35 8.24
CA ASP A 197 8.06 0.61 8.75
C ASP A 197 7.89 2.08 9.14
N GLN A 198 7.28 2.85 8.22
CA GLN A 198 7.02 4.28 8.43
C GLN A 198 6.17 4.52 9.68
N SER A 199 5.18 3.67 9.95
CA SER A 199 4.28 3.82 11.07
C SER A 199 5.00 3.67 12.41
N THR A 200 5.93 2.72 12.54
CA THR A 200 6.77 2.58 13.72
C THR A 200 7.63 3.82 13.94
N ALA A 201 8.23 4.38 12.88
CA ALA A 201 8.98 5.63 12.99
C ALA A 201 8.09 6.81 13.41
N LEU A 202 6.94 6.99 12.76
CA LEU A 202 6.00 8.08 13.01
C LEU A 202 5.49 8.13 14.44
N ASN A 203 5.18 6.97 14.99
CA ASN A 203 4.54 6.87 16.31
C ASN A 203 5.54 6.80 17.49
N ASN A 204 6.82 6.53 17.21
CA ASN A 204 7.78 6.23 18.27
C ASN A 204 9.04 7.12 18.27
N LEU A 205 9.37 7.81 17.14
CA LEU A 205 10.48 8.76 17.15
C LEU A 205 10.05 10.08 17.82
N PRO A 206 10.69 10.51 18.92
CA PRO A 206 10.37 11.79 19.52
C PRO A 206 10.71 12.96 18.57
N ALA A 207 9.80 13.91 18.43
CA ALA A 207 10.03 15.10 17.61
C ALA A 207 11.22 15.94 18.11
N THR A 208 11.51 15.90 19.40
CA THR A 208 12.57 16.66 20.05
C THR A 208 13.99 16.30 19.60
N ILE A 209 14.21 15.06 19.10
CA ILE A 209 15.52 14.60 18.62
C ILE A 209 15.78 14.97 17.17
N VAL A 210 14.76 15.42 16.44
CA VAL A 210 14.84 15.74 15.02
C VAL A 210 15.47 17.10 14.82
N ASP A 211 16.50 17.17 13.98
CA ASP A 211 17.12 18.41 13.50
C ASP A 211 16.40 18.88 12.24
N LYS A 212 16.34 18.01 11.23
CA LYS A 212 15.78 18.30 9.93
C LYS A 212 15.01 17.14 9.36
N ILE A 213 14.00 17.47 8.58
CA ILE A 213 13.28 16.51 7.72
C ILE A 213 13.64 16.81 6.27
N ARG A 214 14.13 15.81 5.56
CA ARG A 214 14.51 15.92 4.15
C ARG A 214 13.60 15.05 3.31
N VAL A 215 12.92 15.66 2.34
CA VAL A 215 12.20 14.92 1.30
C VAL A 215 13.08 14.90 0.06
N ILE A 216 13.60 13.73 -0.28
CA ILE A 216 14.56 13.50 -1.34
C ILE A 216 13.87 12.74 -2.47
N ASP A 217 13.89 13.30 -3.67
CA ASP A 217 13.43 12.64 -4.90
C ASP A 217 14.66 12.13 -5.66
N ARG A 218 14.95 10.83 -5.58
CA ARG A 218 16.14 10.21 -6.14
C ARG A 218 15.81 9.11 -7.14
N GLU A 219 16.81 8.73 -7.94
CA GLU A 219 16.69 7.59 -8.84
C GLU A 219 16.48 6.29 -8.06
N SER A 220 15.80 5.33 -8.71
CA SER A 220 15.59 4.01 -8.14
C SER A 220 16.90 3.32 -7.74
N GLU A 221 16.82 2.37 -6.85
CA GLU A 221 17.98 1.59 -6.41
C GLU A 221 18.67 0.89 -7.59
N ARG A 222 17.89 0.29 -8.50
CA ARG A 222 18.41 -0.34 -9.71
C ARG A 222 19.16 0.64 -10.61
N THR A 223 18.60 1.83 -10.86
CA THR A 223 19.27 2.86 -11.65
C THR A 223 20.57 3.32 -10.99
N ARG A 224 20.58 3.51 -9.68
CA ARG A 224 21.79 3.85 -8.93
C ARG A 224 22.85 2.75 -9.00
N ASP A 225 22.44 1.47 -8.94
CA ASP A 225 23.34 0.32 -8.95
C ASP A 225 23.94 0.03 -10.31
N THR A 226 23.19 0.23 -11.39
CA THR A 226 23.59 -0.15 -12.75
C THR A 226 23.90 1.03 -13.66
N GLY A 227 23.47 2.24 -13.33
CA GLY A 227 23.49 3.40 -14.22
C GLY A 227 22.44 3.35 -15.35
N LEU A 228 21.66 2.28 -15.46
CA LEU A 228 20.62 2.12 -16.46
C LEU A 228 19.29 2.68 -15.94
N GLN A 229 18.71 3.60 -16.67
CA GLN A 229 17.44 4.22 -16.30
C GLN A 229 16.31 3.21 -16.43
N ASP A 230 15.58 2.97 -15.34
CA ASP A 230 14.44 2.05 -15.32
C ASP A 230 13.08 2.77 -15.30
N GLY A 231 13.08 4.10 -15.25
CA GLY A 231 11.88 4.94 -15.20
C GLY A 231 11.30 5.13 -13.81
N ASN A 232 11.84 4.45 -12.82
CA ASN A 232 11.38 4.55 -11.45
C ASN A 232 12.20 5.59 -10.68
N ARG A 233 11.51 6.29 -9.80
CA ARG A 233 12.14 7.18 -8.82
C ARG A 233 11.67 6.76 -7.44
N GLU A 234 12.48 7.07 -6.45
CA GLU A 234 12.22 6.77 -5.05
C GLU A 234 12.13 8.10 -4.28
N LYS A 235 11.02 8.33 -3.61
CA LYS A 235 10.84 9.47 -2.72
C LYS A 235 11.15 9.06 -1.29
N VAL A 236 12.22 9.62 -0.73
CA VAL A 236 12.73 9.26 0.59
C VAL A 236 12.47 10.40 1.56
N LEU A 237 11.88 10.07 2.70
CA LEU A 237 11.82 10.94 3.87
C LEU A 237 13.00 10.60 4.79
N ASP A 238 14.00 11.46 4.83
CA ASP A 238 15.14 11.29 5.75
C ASP A 238 14.98 12.18 6.98
N VAL A 239 15.01 11.55 8.15
CA VAL A 239 14.95 12.19 9.46
C VAL A 239 16.37 12.39 9.97
N ALA A 240 16.91 13.58 9.80
CA ALA A 240 18.22 13.92 10.36
C ALA A 240 18.09 14.20 11.85
N LEU A 241 18.92 13.56 12.65
CA LEU A 241 18.98 13.77 14.09
C LEU A 241 19.89 14.96 14.44
N LYS A 242 19.59 15.64 15.54
CA LYS A 242 20.49 16.64 16.12
C LYS A 242 21.78 15.95 16.54
N LYS A 243 22.93 16.61 16.40
CA LYS A 243 24.27 16.06 16.69
C LYS A 243 24.38 15.43 18.10
N GLU A 244 23.72 16.04 19.08
CA GLU A 244 23.68 15.55 20.46
C GLU A 244 22.91 14.23 20.64
N TYR A 245 22.08 13.85 19.64
CA TYR A 245 21.26 12.64 19.61
C TYR A 245 21.76 11.59 18.60
N GLU A 246 22.82 11.85 17.89
CA GLU A 246 23.49 10.83 17.05
C GLU A 246 24.11 9.70 17.91
N LYS A 247 24.31 9.96 19.21
CA LYS A 247 24.77 8.98 20.21
C LYS A 247 23.87 9.04 21.45
N GLY A 248 23.26 7.90 21.80
CA GLY A 248 22.39 7.81 22.95
C GLY A 248 21.35 6.70 22.81
N TRP A 249 20.37 6.73 23.69
CA TRP A 249 19.26 5.81 23.66
C TRP A 249 17.95 6.52 24.06
N PHE A 250 16.88 6.07 23.48
CA PHE A 250 15.52 6.52 23.80
C PHE A 250 14.52 5.36 23.66
N GLY A 251 13.34 5.57 24.21
CA GLY A 251 12.26 4.63 24.03
C GLY A 251 10.94 5.18 24.55
N ASN A 252 9.92 4.37 24.34
CA ASN A 252 8.61 4.61 24.92
C ASN A 252 7.99 3.27 25.36
N ALA A 253 7.11 3.35 26.35
CA ALA A 253 6.27 2.25 26.77
C ALA A 253 4.83 2.77 26.89
N GLY A 254 3.86 2.02 26.40
CA GLY A 254 2.45 2.34 26.45
C GLY A 254 1.63 1.16 26.93
N LEU A 255 0.62 1.43 27.75
CA LEU A 255 -0.41 0.48 28.15
C LEU A 255 -1.78 1.12 27.94
N LYS A 256 -2.70 0.34 27.38
CA LYS A 256 -4.11 0.70 27.29
C LYS A 256 -4.93 -0.45 27.83
N GLY A 257 -5.99 -0.13 28.55
CA GLY A 257 -6.95 -1.08 29.08
C GLY A 257 -8.37 -0.54 28.99
N GLY A 258 -9.34 -1.39 28.75
CA GLY A 258 -10.70 -0.96 28.59
C GLY A 258 -11.68 -2.11 28.42
N THR A 259 -12.86 -1.79 27.94
CA THR A 259 -13.93 -2.77 27.78
C THR A 259 -14.83 -2.40 26.61
N THR A 260 -15.47 -3.42 26.03
CA THR A 260 -16.61 -3.24 25.12
C THR A 260 -17.86 -2.88 25.90
N PHE A 261 -18.79 -2.17 25.25
CA PHE A 261 -20.13 -1.89 25.81
C PHE A 261 -21.15 -2.58 24.89
N ALA A 262 -21.93 -3.50 25.42
CA ALA A 262 -23.03 -4.11 24.67
C ALA A 262 -24.00 -3.01 24.20
N GLY A 263 -24.19 -2.89 22.88
CA GLY A 263 -25.34 -2.19 22.33
C GLY A 263 -26.53 -3.12 22.38
N GLY A 264 -27.65 -2.71 22.87
CA GLY A 264 -28.81 -3.49 23.25
C GLY A 264 -29.46 -4.52 22.31
N GLU A 265 -28.80 -4.94 21.22
CA GLU A 265 -29.19 -6.05 20.34
C GLU A 265 -28.00 -7.02 20.21
N ASP A 266 -28.27 -8.32 20.42
CA ASP A 266 -27.32 -9.41 20.16
C ASP A 266 -27.07 -9.53 18.65
N ASP A 267 -26.08 -8.79 18.15
CA ASP A 267 -25.61 -8.92 16.76
C ASP A 267 -24.45 -9.94 16.72
N PRO A 268 -24.64 -11.13 16.13
CA PRO A 268 -23.60 -12.17 16.09
C PRO A 268 -22.36 -11.75 15.28
N LEU A 269 -22.43 -10.67 14.53
CA LEU A 269 -21.32 -10.11 13.77
C LEU A 269 -20.64 -8.92 14.49
N LYS A 270 -20.99 -8.65 15.76
CA LYS A 270 -20.26 -7.75 16.65
C LYS A 270 -19.53 -8.55 17.73
N ASP A 271 -18.22 -8.32 17.85
CA ASP A 271 -17.41 -8.94 18.92
C ASP A 271 -17.50 -8.10 20.20
N ASP A 272 -18.03 -8.72 21.24
CA ASP A 272 -18.19 -8.16 22.58
C ASP A 272 -17.35 -8.94 23.61
N ARG A 273 -16.02 -8.98 23.39
CA ARG A 273 -15.11 -9.80 24.22
C ARG A 273 -14.85 -9.27 25.63
N GLY A 274 -15.44 -8.16 26.04
CA GLY A 274 -15.31 -7.60 27.39
C GLY A 274 -13.97 -6.89 27.60
N LEU A 275 -13.00 -7.53 28.24
CA LEU A 275 -11.71 -6.91 28.55
C LEU A 275 -10.86 -6.65 27.29
N LEU A 276 -10.51 -5.38 27.06
CA LEU A 276 -9.62 -4.96 26.00
C LEU A 276 -8.29 -4.48 26.57
N TYR A 277 -7.20 -4.82 25.88
CA TYR A 277 -5.86 -4.34 26.26
C TYR A 277 -4.98 -4.12 25.05
N SER A 278 -4.02 -3.19 25.18
CA SER A 278 -2.92 -2.98 24.25
C SER A 278 -1.69 -2.53 25.03
N GLY A 279 -0.55 -3.14 24.74
CA GLY A 279 0.73 -2.75 25.34
C GLY A 279 1.80 -2.65 24.26
N ASN A 280 2.68 -1.67 24.37
CA ASN A 280 3.83 -1.52 23.50
C ASN A 280 5.06 -1.04 24.25
N VAL A 281 6.23 -1.48 23.77
CA VAL A 281 7.53 -0.95 24.18
C VAL A 281 8.42 -0.83 22.96
N LEU A 282 9.12 0.29 22.85
CA LEU A 282 10.20 0.50 21.92
C LEU A 282 11.42 1.00 22.66
N ALA A 283 12.59 0.43 22.41
CA ALA A 283 13.87 0.93 22.87
C ALA A 283 14.84 0.99 21.68
N ALA A 284 15.48 2.13 21.50
CA ALA A 284 16.45 2.35 20.43
C ALA A 284 17.73 2.96 20.96
N ALA A 285 18.86 2.46 20.49
CA ALA A 285 20.19 2.95 20.83
C ALA A 285 20.97 3.26 19.55
N TYR A 286 21.64 4.40 19.53
CA TYR A 286 22.38 4.93 18.39
C TYR A 286 23.85 5.18 18.74
N SER A 287 24.73 4.82 17.84
CA SER A 287 26.12 5.22 17.80
C SER A 287 26.50 5.68 16.39
N GLU A 288 27.69 6.17 16.20
CA GLU A 288 28.16 6.59 14.84
C GLU A 288 28.04 5.47 13.80
N LYS A 289 28.26 4.23 14.21
CA LYS A 289 28.29 3.08 13.30
C LYS A 289 27.08 2.16 13.43
N ASP A 290 26.42 2.17 14.58
CA ASP A 290 25.38 1.20 14.90
C ASP A 290 24.07 1.88 15.28
N GLN A 291 22.97 1.26 14.89
CA GLN A 291 21.62 1.55 15.38
C GLN A 291 21.00 0.22 15.81
N VAL A 292 20.58 0.13 17.05
CA VAL A 292 19.90 -1.05 17.59
C VAL A 292 18.50 -0.63 17.98
N THR A 293 17.49 -1.35 17.52
CA THR A 293 16.10 -1.10 17.86
C THR A 293 15.45 -2.38 18.36
N LEU A 294 14.78 -2.32 19.49
CA LEU A 294 13.99 -3.39 20.08
C LEU A 294 12.54 -2.94 20.14
N ILE A 295 11.62 -3.82 19.76
CA ILE A 295 10.19 -3.60 19.92
C ILE A 295 9.53 -4.79 20.60
N GLY A 296 8.51 -4.49 21.40
CA GLY A 296 7.59 -5.47 21.95
C GLY A 296 6.17 -4.90 21.92
N ASN A 297 5.21 -5.66 21.43
CA ASN A 297 3.82 -5.25 21.33
C ASN A 297 2.91 -6.43 21.70
N GLY A 298 1.79 -6.13 22.34
CA GLY A 298 0.75 -7.11 22.59
C GLY A 298 -0.61 -6.43 22.70
N MET A 299 -1.62 -6.97 22.02
CA MET A 299 -2.97 -6.40 22.02
C MET A 299 -4.03 -7.45 21.71
N ASN A 300 -5.27 -7.14 22.09
CA ASN A 300 -6.46 -7.87 21.67
C ASN A 300 -7.50 -6.97 20.96
N ILE A 301 -7.06 -5.82 20.47
CA ILE A 301 -7.90 -4.83 19.78
C ILE A 301 -7.20 -4.36 18.50
N ASN A 302 -7.98 -4.05 17.47
CA ASN A 302 -7.47 -3.45 16.24
C ASN A 302 -7.33 -1.91 16.38
N ASP A 303 -6.56 -1.45 17.37
CA ASP A 303 -6.32 -0.02 17.59
C ASP A 303 -5.13 0.49 16.78
N SER A 304 -5.40 1.13 15.65
CA SER A 304 -4.38 1.67 14.73
C SER A 304 -3.54 2.82 15.29
N ASN A 305 -3.90 3.39 16.44
CA ASN A 305 -3.13 4.45 17.09
C ASN A 305 -1.96 3.91 17.96
N GLY A 306 -1.84 2.62 18.07
CA GLY A 306 -0.69 1.91 18.62
C GLY A 306 0.33 1.57 17.55
N VAL A 307 1.23 0.67 17.84
CA VAL A 307 2.19 0.14 16.88
C VAL A 307 1.45 -0.70 15.84
N VAL A 308 1.66 -0.39 14.56
CA VAL A 308 1.10 -1.18 13.46
C VAL A 308 1.89 -2.48 13.37
N PHE A 309 1.20 -3.60 13.44
CA PHE A 309 1.80 -4.89 13.14
C PHE A 309 1.96 -5.04 11.64
N VAL A 310 3.19 -5.10 11.17
CA VAL A 310 3.49 -5.43 9.78
C VAL A 310 3.74 -6.93 9.70
N VAL A 311 2.87 -7.64 9.03
CA VAL A 311 3.08 -9.06 8.73
C VAL A 311 3.84 -9.16 7.41
N TYR A 312 5.03 -9.78 7.44
CA TYR A 312 5.72 -10.17 6.23
C TYR A 312 5.22 -11.54 5.82
N GLY A 313 4.46 -11.60 4.72
CA GLY A 313 4.06 -12.86 4.11
C GLY A 313 5.27 -13.57 3.46
N ALA A 314 5.10 -14.84 3.13
CA ALA A 314 6.13 -15.66 2.46
C ALA A 314 6.59 -15.11 1.09
N GLY A 315 5.88 -14.12 0.52
CA GLY A 315 6.24 -13.42 -0.71
C GLY A 315 6.83 -12.03 -0.53
N GLY A 316 7.15 -11.60 0.71
CA GLY A 316 7.65 -10.25 0.98
C GLY A 316 6.56 -9.18 1.06
N ASP A 317 5.29 -9.56 0.92
CA ASP A 317 4.16 -8.66 1.06
C ASP A 317 3.99 -8.21 2.51
N ARG A 318 3.80 -6.88 2.66
CA ARG A 318 3.56 -6.23 3.94
C ARG A 318 2.07 -6.10 4.16
N THR A 319 1.49 -6.99 4.95
CA THR A 319 0.07 -6.91 5.31
C THR A 319 -0.08 -6.39 6.74
N ARG A 320 -1.00 -5.45 6.94
CA ARG A 320 -1.35 -4.93 8.26
C ARG A 320 -2.43 -5.80 8.88
N ILE A 321 -2.41 -5.96 10.19
CA ILE A 321 -3.49 -6.70 10.90
C ILE A 321 -4.84 -6.01 10.72
N SER A 322 -4.86 -4.68 10.58
CA SER A 322 -6.09 -3.92 10.31
C SER A 322 -6.73 -4.21 8.94
N ASP A 323 -5.99 -4.80 8.00
CA ASP A 323 -6.48 -5.05 6.63
C ASP A 323 -7.25 -6.37 6.50
N PHE A 324 -7.29 -7.19 7.56
CA PHE A 324 -7.89 -8.53 7.49
C PHE A 324 -9.39 -8.61 7.77
N GLY A 325 -10.05 -7.50 8.11
CA GLY A 325 -11.47 -7.55 8.49
C GLY A 325 -11.78 -8.53 9.64
N ALA A 326 -10.74 -8.97 10.33
CA ALA A 326 -10.79 -9.93 11.42
C ALA A 326 -10.44 -9.24 12.74
N ILE A 327 -11.06 -9.73 13.82
CA ILE A 327 -10.72 -9.27 15.15
C ILE A 327 -9.57 -10.14 15.65
N SER A 328 -8.45 -9.53 16.00
CA SER A 328 -7.24 -10.25 16.35
C SER A 328 -6.67 -9.86 17.70
N SER A 329 -6.16 -10.87 18.42
CA SER A 329 -5.18 -10.69 19.48
C SER A 329 -3.81 -11.00 18.91
N ALA A 330 -2.84 -10.16 19.19
CA ALA A 330 -1.52 -10.34 18.62
C ALA A 330 -0.43 -9.95 19.60
N ALA A 331 0.72 -10.60 19.50
CA ALA A 331 1.95 -10.21 20.18
C ALA A 331 3.13 -10.26 19.20
N GLN A 332 4.04 -9.32 19.34
CA GLN A 332 5.25 -9.24 18.53
C GLN A 332 6.44 -8.83 19.39
N PHE A 333 7.58 -9.48 19.16
CA PHE A 333 8.87 -9.09 19.71
C PHE A 333 9.88 -9.05 18.56
N GLY A 334 10.56 -7.94 18.39
CA GLY A 334 11.50 -7.76 17.30
C GLY A 334 12.77 -7.03 17.72
N ALA A 335 13.87 -7.38 17.06
CA ALA A 335 15.15 -6.71 17.17
C ALA A 335 15.70 -6.40 15.78
N ASN A 336 16.24 -5.20 15.61
CA ASN A 336 16.90 -4.77 14.39
C ASN A 336 18.23 -4.10 14.71
N VAL A 337 19.28 -4.44 13.98
CA VAL A 337 20.62 -3.88 14.10
C VAL A 337 21.08 -3.40 12.72
N ASN A 338 21.30 -2.10 12.59
CA ASN A 338 21.99 -1.53 11.44
C ASN A 338 23.43 -1.22 11.83
N THR A 339 24.40 -1.66 11.05
CA THR A 339 25.82 -1.45 11.36
C THR A 339 26.64 -1.16 10.11
N SER A 340 27.60 -0.24 10.23
CA SER A 340 28.62 0.04 9.23
C SER A 340 30.01 -0.40 9.72
N ARG A 341 30.10 -1.37 10.65
CA ARG A 341 31.38 -1.89 11.16
C ARG A 341 32.06 -2.85 10.19
N ILE A 342 31.28 -3.52 9.34
CA ILE A 342 31.82 -4.37 8.30
C ILE A 342 32.44 -3.46 7.23
N LYS A 343 33.74 -3.58 7.00
CA LYS A 343 34.47 -2.70 6.07
C LYS A 343 33.83 -2.68 4.69
N ASN A 344 33.45 -1.51 4.21
CA ASN A 344 32.80 -1.25 2.92
C ASN A 344 31.36 -1.79 2.78
N PHE A 345 30.74 -2.35 3.82
CA PHE A 345 29.37 -2.79 3.80
C PHE A 345 28.54 -2.03 4.83
N ASP A 346 27.37 -1.61 4.41
CA ASP A 346 26.28 -1.26 5.29
C ASP A 346 25.43 -2.53 5.48
N SER A 347 25.12 -2.83 6.72
CA SER A 347 24.51 -4.11 7.08
C SER A 347 23.30 -3.89 7.98
N THR A 348 22.22 -4.56 7.68
CA THR A 348 21.02 -4.63 8.51
C THR A 348 20.74 -6.09 8.83
N VAL A 349 20.54 -6.40 10.10
CA VAL A 349 20.15 -7.74 10.55
C VAL A 349 18.99 -7.59 11.51
N GLY A 350 17.97 -8.41 11.35
CA GLY A 350 16.82 -8.38 12.23
C GLY A 350 16.21 -9.75 12.46
N ALA A 351 15.56 -9.88 13.61
CA ALA A 351 14.76 -11.04 13.97
C ALA A 351 13.44 -10.59 14.59
N ASN A 352 12.41 -11.37 14.34
CA ASN A 352 11.06 -11.05 14.77
C ASN A 352 10.29 -12.32 15.11
N TYR A 353 9.65 -12.33 16.27
CA TYR A 353 8.65 -13.33 16.68
C TYR A 353 7.27 -12.70 16.67
N LYS A 354 6.29 -13.44 16.17
CA LYS A 354 4.89 -13.01 16.15
C LYS A 354 3.99 -14.14 16.63
N TYR A 355 3.01 -13.76 17.39
CA TYR A 355 1.84 -14.57 17.76
C TYR A 355 0.58 -13.86 17.28
N GLY A 356 -0.35 -14.58 16.70
CA GLY A 356 -1.67 -14.09 16.30
C GLY A 356 -2.77 -15.07 16.70
N ASP A 357 -3.89 -14.56 17.19
CA ASP A 357 -5.19 -15.23 17.33
C ASP A 357 -6.19 -14.36 16.61
N SER A 358 -6.60 -14.78 15.42
CA SER A 358 -7.54 -14.05 14.57
C SER A 358 -8.90 -14.73 14.60
N ARG A 359 -9.96 -13.92 14.64
CA ARG A 359 -11.34 -14.40 14.51
C ARG A 359 -11.99 -13.63 13.38
N SER A 360 -12.60 -14.35 12.46
CA SER A 360 -13.46 -13.77 11.46
C SER A 360 -14.80 -14.44 11.45
N GLY A 361 -15.83 -13.68 11.08
CA GLY A 361 -17.16 -14.18 10.86
C GLY A 361 -17.76 -13.45 9.68
N SER A 362 -18.56 -14.12 8.87
CA SER A 362 -19.28 -13.48 7.79
C SER A 362 -20.61 -14.14 7.52
N LYS A 363 -21.54 -13.32 7.03
CA LYS A 363 -22.81 -13.77 6.50
C LYS A 363 -22.95 -13.21 5.10
N SER A 364 -23.13 -14.08 4.12
CA SER A 364 -23.24 -13.68 2.73
C SER A 364 -24.54 -14.14 2.10
N PHE A 365 -25.02 -13.32 1.15
CA PHE A 365 -26.20 -13.60 0.35
C PHE A 365 -25.81 -13.45 -1.11
N ARG A 366 -25.86 -14.55 -1.84
CA ARG A 366 -25.49 -14.61 -3.24
C ARG A 366 -26.69 -14.91 -4.11
N THR A 367 -26.89 -14.11 -5.13
CA THR A 367 -27.77 -14.39 -6.25
C THR A 367 -26.93 -14.81 -7.45
N THR A 368 -27.05 -16.07 -7.84
CA THR A 368 -26.40 -16.56 -9.08
C THR A 368 -27.42 -16.55 -10.20
N PHE A 369 -27.05 -15.91 -11.30
CA PHE A 369 -27.91 -15.70 -12.46
C PHE A 369 -27.92 -16.92 -13.36
N GLN A 370 -29.12 -17.46 -13.68
CA GLN A 370 -29.31 -18.53 -14.65
C GLN A 370 -30.54 -18.23 -15.51
N GLU A 371 -30.53 -18.73 -16.77
CA GLU A 371 -31.62 -18.48 -17.71
C GLU A 371 -32.95 -19.13 -17.26
N ASP A 372 -32.89 -20.25 -16.52
CA ASP A 372 -34.03 -21.02 -16.05
C ASP A 372 -34.43 -20.74 -14.60
N GLY A 373 -34.03 -19.58 -14.05
CA GLY A 373 -34.35 -19.12 -12.70
C GLY A 373 -33.09 -18.90 -11.84
N ASN A 374 -33.09 -17.81 -11.06
CA ASN A 374 -31.99 -17.47 -10.22
C ASN A 374 -31.84 -18.41 -9.03
N ILE A 375 -30.61 -18.71 -8.66
CA ILE A 375 -30.27 -19.48 -7.47
C ILE A 375 -29.82 -18.51 -6.36
N LEU A 376 -30.50 -18.58 -5.23
CA LEU A 376 -30.18 -17.79 -4.05
C LEU A 376 -29.42 -18.67 -3.04
N SER A 377 -28.27 -18.22 -2.60
CA SER A 377 -27.50 -18.89 -1.54
C SER A 377 -27.31 -17.95 -0.37
N SER A 378 -27.66 -18.38 0.83
CA SER A 378 -27.27 -17.75 2.08
C SER A 378 -26.18 -18.59 2.72
N SER A 379 -25.07 -17.98 3.10
CA SER A 379 -23.93 -18.65 3.72
C SER A 379 -23.51 -17.90 4.98
N GLU A 380 -23.25 -18.64 6.04
CA GLU A 380 -22.68 -18.12 7.28
C GLU A 380 -21.38 -18.88 7.56
N SER A 381 -20.31 -18.13 7.82
CA SER A 381 -19.00 -18.71 8.11
C SER A 381 -18.37 -18.05 9.33
N SER A 382 -17.66 -18.85 10.11
CA SER A 382 -16.81 -18.38 11.18
C SER A 382 -15.46 -19.07 11.11
N SER A 383 -14.39 -18.33 11.33
CA SER A 383 -13.06 -18.90 11.44
C SER A 383 -12.31 -18.35 12.64
N ARG A 384 -11.42 -19.19 13.18
CA ARG A 384 -10.45 -18.80 14.18
C ARG A 384 -9.12 -19.40 13.82
N GLY A 385 -8.09 -18.55 13.70
CA GLY A 385 -6.74 -18.96 13.37
C GLY A 385 -5.75 -18.54 14.45
N PHE A 386 -4.88 -19.46 14.84
CA PHE A 386 -3.73 -19.19 15.70
C PHE A 386 -2.47 -19.34 14.88
N SER A 387 -1.62 -18.35 14.92
CA SER A 387 -0.35 -18.35 14.19
C SER A 387 0.79 -18.00 15.10
N ASN A 388 1.89 -18.76 15.03
CA ASN A 388 3.17 -18.46 15.64
C ASN A 388 4.21 -18.42 14.55
N SER A 389 4.96 -17.34 14.45
CA SER A 389 6.01 -17.23 13.46
C SER A 389 7.28 -16.61 14.01
N VAL A 390 8.41 -17.11 13.52
CA VAL A 390 9.74 -16.54 13.74
C VAL A 390 10.31 -16.21 12.38
N SER A 391 10.83 -15.02 12.21
CA SER A 391 11.54 -14.62 11.00
C SER A 391 12.86 -13.95 11.33
N ALA A 392 13.86 -14.18 10.49
CA ALA A 392 15.14 -13.51 10.52
C ALA A 392 15.49 -13.05 9.11
N ASN A 393 16.02 -11.85 9.00
CA ASN A 393 16.45 -11.30 7.72
C ASN A 393 17.75 -10.53 7.87
N GLY A 394 18.52 -10.52 6.80
CA GLY A 394 19.75 -9.76 6.67
C GLY A 394 19.76 -8.98 5.38
N GLU A 395 20.41 -7.83 5.37
CA GLU A 395 20.74 -7.07 4.18
C GLU A 395 22.16 -6.55 4.32
N PHE A 396 23.03 -6.95 3.40
CA PHE A 396 24.43 -6.58 3.34
C PHE A 396 24.68 -5.94 1.98
N PHE A 397 25.02 -4.65 1.95
CA PHE A 397 25.18 -3.95 0.68
C PHE A 397 26.40 -3.04 0.67
N LYS A 398 27.05 -2.98 -0.49
CA LYS A 398 28.15 -2.11 -0.81
C LYS A 398 27.75 -1.21 -1.97
N GLU A 399 27.39 0.03 -1.67
CA GLU A 399 26.95 1.02 -2.69
C GLU A 399 28.09 1.83 -3.33
N LYS A 400 29.25 1.92 -2.67
CA LYS A 400 30.35 2.79 -3.13
C LYS A 400 31.35 2.04 -4.01
N GLY A 401 31.83 2.72 -5.05
CA GLY A 401 32.82 2.18 -5.97
C GLY A 401 32.24 1.54 -7.21
N LYS A 402 33.12 1.00 -8.07
CA LYS A 402 32.70 0.36 -9.35
C LYS A 402 32.02 -0.99 -9.16
N VAL A 403 32.34 -1.69 -8.09
CA VAL A 403 31.74 -2.98 -7.76
C VAL A 403 30.73 -2.78 -6.64
N ARG A 404 29.47 -3.07 -6.92
CA ARG A 404 28.35 -3.01 -6.00
C ARG A 404 27.84 -4.42 -5.73
N VAL A 405 27.61 -4.72 -4.47
CA VAL A 405 27.20 -6.04 -4.02
C VAL A 405 26.02 -5.88 -3.07
N ARG A 406 25.03 -6.74 -3.23
CA ARG A 406 23.91 -6.87 -2.28
C ARG A 406 23.66 -8.36 -2.01
N ILE A 407 23.47 -8.69 -0.76
CA ILE A 407 23.14 -10.05 -0.27
C ILE A 407 21.99 -9.87 0.73
N SER A 408 20.86 -10.50 0.46
CA SER A 408 19.65 -10.33 1.28
C SER A 408 19.05 -11.69 1.64
N PRO A 409 19.59 -12.41 2.65
CA PRO A 409 19.03 -13.65 3.15
C PRO A 409 17.80 -13.39 4.03
N GLN A 410 16.83 -14.28 3.93
CA GLN A 410 15.64 -14.30 4.78
C GLN A 410 15.30 -15.73 5.16
N PHE A 411 14.91 -15.93 6.40
CA PHE A 411 14.38 -17.18 6.93
C PHE A 411 13.08 -16.91 7.67
N SER A 412 12.10 -17.81 7.55
CA SER A 412 10.91 -17.80 8.37
C SER A 412 10.43 -19.22 8.70
N TYR A 413 9.88 -19.34 9.88
CA TYR A 413 9.18 -20.54 10.36
C TYR A 413 7.82 -20.11 10.88
N SER A 414 6.74 -20.78 10.47
CA SER A 414 5.41 -20.57 11.05
C SER A 414 4.77 -21.90 11.46
N ARG A 415 3.90 -21.79 12.46
CA ARG A 415 2.98 -22.86 12.87
C ARG A 415 1.62 -22.26 13.02
N ASP A 416 0.67 -22.81 12.26
CA ASP A 416 -0.69 -22.31 12.14
C ASP A 416 -1.67 -23.37 12.61
N ASN A 417 -2.78 -22.95 13.22
CA ASN A 417 -3.86 -23.81 13.69
C ASN A 417 -5.19 -23.09 13.40
N ASP A 418 -5.93 -23.59 12.43
CA ASP A 418 -7.09 -22.92 11.87
C ASP A 418 -8.35 -23.77 12.06
N PHE A 419 -9.40 -23.12 12.53
CA PHE A 419 -10.75 -23.68 12.67
C PHE A 419 -11.69 -22.91 11.76
N ASN A 420 -12.36 -23.60 10.85
CA ASN A 420 -13.32 -22.98 9.94
C ASN A 420 -14.65 -23.74 10.03
N ASN A 421 -15.73 -23.00 10.28
CA ASN A 421 -17.09 -23.52 10.26
C ASN A 421 -17.86 -22.77 9.19
N SER A 422 -18.61 -23.47 8.37
CA SER A 422 -19.50 -22.85 7.39
C SER A 422 -20.83 -23.58 7.30
N ASN A 423 -21.91 -22.80 7.24
CA ASN A 423 -23.27 -23.29 6.99
C ASN A 423 -23.80 -22.57 5.75
N SER A 424 -24.46 -23.27 4.85
CA SER A 424 -25.12 -22.63 3.72
C SER A 424 -26.46 -23.28 3.38
N ASN A 425 -27.38 -22.43 2.89
CA ASN A 425 -28.67 -22.84 2.38
C ASN A 425 -28.80 -22.36 0.94
N THR A 426 -29.23 -23.23 0.05
CA THR A 426 -29.44 -22.89 -1.37
C THR A 426 -30.91 -23.07 -1.70
N THR A 427 -31.52 -22.04 -2.29
CA THR A 427 -32.92 -22.05 -2.74
C THR A 427 -32.97 -21.71 -4.22
N ARG A 428 -33.98 -22.27 -4.90
CA ARG A 428 -34.36 -21.95 -6.27
C ARG A 428 -35.86 -21.72 -6.32
N ASP A 429 -36.31 -20.62 -6.88
CA ASP A 429 -37.71 -20.21 -6.96
C ASP A 429 -38.44 -20.29 -5.58
N GLY A 430 -37.71 -19.93 -4.52
CA GLY A 430 -38.20 -19.98 -3.14
C GLY A 430 -38.24 -21.37 -2.48
N ALA A 431 -37.96 -22.45 -3.22
CA ALA A 431 -37.87 -23.81 -2.67
C ALA A 431 -36.44 -24.14 -2.23
N LEU A 432 -36.29 -24.72 -1.03
CA LEU A 432 -35.01 -25.21 -0.52
C LEU A 432 -34.51 -26.38 -1.39
N VAL A 433 -33.27 -26.23 -1.91
CA VAL A 433 -32.62 -27.25 -2.76
C VAL A 433 -31.62 -28.07 -1.94
N ASN A 434 -30.77 -27.41 -1.19
CA ASN A 434 -29.83 -28.05 -0.27
C ASN A 434 -29.46 -27.19 0.93
N THR A 435 -28.95 -27.88 1.96
CA THR A 435 -28.25 -27.26 3.08
C THR A 435 -26.87 -27.92 3.19
N SER A 436 -25.84 -27.14 3.47
CA SER A 436 -24.48 -27.65 3.67
C SER A 436 -23.91 -27.12 4.98
N GLN A 437 -23.28 -28.02 5.72
CA GLN A 437 -22.51 -27.71 6.92
C GLN A 437 -21.11 -28.30 6.77
N SER A 438 -20.09 -27.52 7.08
CA SER A 438 -18.69 -27.96 7.05
C SER A 438 -17.93 -27.43 8.26
N ASN A 439 -17.16 -28.31 8.89
CA ASN A 439 -16.25 -28.00 9.98
C ASN A 439 -14.86 -28.48 9.57
N VAL A 440 -13.90 -27.59 9.51
CA VAL A 440 -12.51 -27.87 9.14
C VAL A 440 -11.59 -27.42 10.25
N HIS A 441 -10.70 -28.32 10.67
CA HIS A 441 -9.61 -28.04 11.57
C HIS A 441 -8.29 -28.38 10.89
N ALA A 442 -7.43 -27.38 10.71
CA ALA A 442 -6.15 -27.51 10.04
C ALA A 442 -5.00 -27.11 10.97
N LEU A 443 -4.00 -27.98 11.05
CA LEU A 443 -2.72 -27.75 11.72
C LEU A 443 -1.65 -27.74 10.65
N GLY A 444 -0.79 -26.70 10.63
CA GLY A 444 0.25 -26.59 9.65
C GLY A 444 1.55 -26.04 10.22
N THR A 445 2.65 -26.46 9.62
CA THR A 445 3.96 -25.82 9.82
C THR A 445 4.54 -25.46 8.47
N SER A 446 5.21 -24.32 8.39
CA SER A 446 5.89 -23.87 7.18
C SER A 446 7.28 -23.36 7.52
N LYS A 447 8.27 -23.76 6.73
CA LYS A 447 9.64 -23.30 6.78
C LYS A 447 9.96 -22.65 5.44
N TYR A 448 10.49 -21.46 5.45
CA TYR A 448 10.83 -20.74 4.23
C TYR A 448 12.20 -20.12 4.38
N ALA A 449 13.06 -20.32 3.37
CA ALA A 449 14.35 -19.68 3.28
C ALA A 449 14.52 -19.10 1.88
N THR A 450 15.00 -17.86 1.79
CA THR A 450 15.31 -17.22 0.51
C THR A 450 16.55 -16.36 0.63
N SER A 451 17.24 -16.16 -0.49
CA SER A 451 18.32 -15.19 -0.60
C SER A 451 18.31 -14.55 -1.96
N PHE A 452 18.23 -13.21 -1.99
CA PHE A 452 18.44 -12.41 -3.18
C PHE A 452 19.87 -11.88 -3.16
N ASN A 453 20.62 -12.11 -4.25
CA ASN A 453 22.02 -11.72 -4.35
C ASN A 453 22.25 -10.98 -5.67
N SER A 454 22.93 -9.84 -5.63
CA SER A 454 23.32 -9.11 -6.84
C SER A 454 24.77 -8.62 -6.77
N LEU A 455 25.42 -8.67 -7.91
CA LEU A 455 26.75 -8.15 -8.18
C LEU A 455 26.71 -7.29 -9.43
N ASN A 456 27.00 -6.01 -9.33
CA ASN A 456 27.07 -5.09 -10.46
C ASN A 456 28.47 -4.50 -10.57
N ILE A 457 29.05 -4.58 -11.75
CA ILE A 457 30.37 -4.04 -12.08
C ILE A 457 30.15 -2.89 -13.06
N ASN A 458 30.33 -1.67 -12.58
CA ASN A 458 30.18 -0.44 -13.36
C ASN A 458 31.53 0.00 -13.94
N ASP A 459 31.46 0.75 -15.05
CA ASP A 459 32.65 1.20 -15.82
C ASP A 459 33.61 0.04 -16.16
N LEU A 460 33.03 -1.08 -16.56
CA LEU A 460 33.74 -2.31 -16.91
C LEU A 460 34.77 -2.02 -18.03
N TRP A 461 35.99 -2.51 -17.86
CA TRP A 461 37.14 -2.28 -18.73
C TRP A 461 37.45 -0.79 -18.95
N GLY A 462 37.14 0.07 -17.95
CA GLY A 462 37.40 1.50 -17.99
C GLY A 462 36.46 2.33 -18.86
N LYS A 463 35.49 1.74 -19.52
CA LYS A 463 34.48 2.46 -20.31
C LYS A 463 33.34 2.92 -19.42
N LYS A 464 33.16 4.24 -19.33
CA LYS A 464 32.11 4.87 -18.52
C LYS A 464 30.72 4.37 -18.93
N ASN A 465 29.88 4.04 -17.94
CA ASN A 465 28.50 3.52 -18.09
C ASN A 465 28.41 2.10 -18.73
N ARG A 466 29.52 1.41 -18.97
CA ARG A 466 29.47 -0.02 -19.30
C ARG A 466 29.21 -0.81 -18.03
N VAL A 467 28.18 -1.64 -18.02
CA VAL A 467 27.77 -2.40 -16.84
C VAL A 467 27.67 -3.88 -17.16
N LEU A 468 28.15 -4.68 -16.19
CA LEU A 468 27.91 -6.12 -16.16
C LEU A 468 27.30 -6.45 -14.79
N GLY A 469 26.08 -6.98 -14.80
CA GLY A 469 25.34 -7.35 -13.60
C GLY A 469 25.04 -8.84 -13.56
N PHE A 470 25.10 -9.39 -12.38
CA PHE A 470 24.68 -10.77 -12.07
C PHE A 470 23.68 -10.69 -10.92
N THR A 471 22.57 -11.41 -11.08
CA THR A 471 21.60 -11.59 -10.00
C THR A 471 21.37 -13.09 -9.83
N PHE A 472 21.33 -13.54 -8.59
CA PHE A 472 21.08 -14.93 -8.25
C PHE A 472 20.10 -14.99 -7.10
N ASP A 473 18.98 -15.67 -7.31
CA ASP A 473 17.92 -15.85 -6.34
C ASP A 473 17.74 -17.34 -6.05
N ILE A 474 17.64 -17.68 -4.78
CA ILE A 474 17.29 -19.02 -4.33
C ILE A 474 16.19 -18.91 -3.29
N SER A 475 15.18 -19.74 -3.39
CA SER A 475 14.18 -19.91 -2.34
C SER A 475 13.79 -21.36 -2.18
N HIS A 476 13.52 -21.74 -0.94
CA HIS A 476 13.06 -23.06 -0.56
C HIS A 476 12.00 -22.96 0.52
N SER A 477 10.94 -23.74 0.38
CA SER A 477 9.91 -23.87 1.41
C SER A 477 9.52 -25.32 1.60
N ASP A 478 9.34 -25.69 2.86
CA ASP A 478 8.73 -26.94 3.29
C ASP A 478 7.46 -26.61 4.08
N SER A 479 6.38 -27.32 3.81
CA SER A 479 5.13 -27.22 4.55
C SER A 479 4.61 -28.62 4.87
N GLU A 480 4.23 -28.84 6.10
CA GLU A 480 3.64 -30.06 6.60
C GLU A 480 2.36 -29.72 7.35
N GLY A 481 1.30 -30.50 7.19
CA GLY A 481 0.06 -30.20 7.88
C GLY A 481 -0.88 -31.39 8.00
N GLU A 482 -1.76 -31.29 8.98
CA GLU A 482 -2.89 -32.21 9.20
C GLU A 482 -4.19 -31.39 9.09
N THR A 483 -5.14 -31.87 8.32
CA THR A 483 -6.47 -31.25 8.20
C THR A 483 -7.54 -32.30 8.50
N GLN A 484 -8.42 -32.00 9.44
CA GLN A 484 -9.60 -32.78 9.70
C GLN A 484 -10.83 -32.04 9.18
N GLU A 485 -11.60 -32.69 8.32
CA GLU A 485 -12.77 -32.12 7.67
C GLU A 485 -13.99 -33.00 7.95
N ASN A 486 -15.05 -32.39 8.51
CA ASN A 486 -16.36 -33.01 8.72
C ASN A 486 -17.38 -32.18 7.95
N SER A 487 -18.13 -32.82 7.06
CA SER A 487 -19.15 -32.14 6.28
C SER A 487 -20.46 -32.95 6.19
N LEU A 488 -21.60 -32.24 6.17
CA LEU A 488 -22.91 -32.77 5.98
C LEU A 488 -23.64 -31.94 4.93
N VAL A 489 -24.07 -32.56 3.85
CA VAL A 489 -24.94 -31.94 2.85
C VAL A 489 -26.25 -32.67 2.81
N LYS A 490 -27.35 -31.96 3.11
CA LYS A 490 -28.71 -32.47 2.97
C LYS A 490 -29.25 -31.99 1.63
N MET A 491 -29.52 -32.92 0.75
CA MET A 491 -30.06 -32.70 -0.59
C MET A 491 -31.51 -33.17 -0.66
N ARG A 492 -32.21 -32.79 -1.73
CA ARG A 492 -33.60 -33.27 -1.94
C ARG A 492 -33.71 -34.78 -2.10
N THR A 493 -32.66 -35.42 -2.62
CA THR A 493 -32.64 -36.85 -2.97
C THR A 493 -31.93 -37.71 -1.94
N LYS A 494 -30.93 -37.19 -1.23
CA LYS A 494 -30.11 -37.91 -0.26
C LYS A 494 -29.39 -36.97 0.70
N ASP A 495 -29.00 -37.52 1.85
CA ASP A 495 -28.04 -36.88 2.73
C ASP A 495 -26.63 -37.46 2.48
N GLU A 496 -25.63 -36.63 2.45
CA GLU A 496 -24.22 -37.01 2.30
C GLU A 496 -23.42 -36.51 3.48
N SER A 497 -22.81 -37.39 4.25
CA SER A 497 -21.93 -37.07 5.38
C SER A 497 -20.55 -37.61 5.12
N LYS A 498 -19.53 -36.79 5.43
CA LYS A 498 -18.11 -37.14 5.30
C LYS A 498 -17.33 -36.73 6.52
N SER A 499 -16.38 -37.56 6.89
CA SER A 499 -15.35 -37.27 7.89
C SER A 499 -14.03 -37.74 7.33
N LEU A 500 -13.13 -36.78 7.00
CA LEU A 500 -11.85 -37.04 6.36
C LEU A 500 -10.74 -36.40 7.16
N LYS A 501 -9.64 -37.13 7.29
CA LYS A 501 -8.37 -36.65 7.79
C LYS A 501 -7.38 -36.60 6.64
N TYR A 502 -6.72 -35.47 6.44
CA TYR A 502 -5.69 -35.29 5.43
C TYR A 502 -4.34 -35.07 6.09
N LEU A 503 -3.31 -35.74 5.56
CA LEU A 503 -1.92 -35.38 5.80
C LEU A 503 -1.39 -34.71 4.55
N ASN A 504 -0.88 -33.47 4.70
CA ASN A 504 -0.37 -32.67 3.60
C ASN A 504 1.12 -32.47 3.76
N ASP A 505 1.88 -32.70 2.70
CA ASP A 505 3.31 -32.36 2.59
C ASP A 505 3.53 -31.53 1.32
N GLY A 506 4.23 -30.41 1.44
CA GLY A 506 4.51 -29.53 0.33
C GLY A 506 5.96 -29.06 0.34
N ARG A 507 6.66 -29.22 -0.79
CA ARG A 507 8.03 -28.73 -0.96
C ARG A 507 8.14 -27.90 -2.21
N SER A 508 8.64 -26.68 -2.08
CA SER A 508 8.87 -25.79 -3.21
C SER A 508 10.31 -25.30 -3.20
N SER A 509 10.95 -25.36 -4.35
CA SER A 509 12.29 -24.82 -4.55
C SER A 509 12.31 -24.00 -5.82
N ASN A 510 12.87 -22.80 -5.75
CA ASN A 510 13.07 -21.94 -6.91
C ASN A 510 14.52 -21.44 -6.92
N VAL A 511 15.15 -21.54 -8.08
CA VAL A 511 16.50 -21.03 -8.33
C VAL A 511 16.45 -20.19 -9.58
N SER A 512 16.90 -18.96 -9.55
CA SER A 512 16.99 -18.12 -10.74
C SER A 512 18.31 -17.39 -10.83
N GLY A 513 18.83 -17.29 -12.05
CA GLY A 513 20.02 -16.54 -12.40
C GLY A 513 19.70 -15.54 -13.50
N GLN A 514 20.28 -14.36 -13.42
CA GLN A 514 20.15 -13.33 -14.45
C GLN A 514 21.50 -12.68 -14.74
N ILE A 515 21.78 -12.46 -16.00
CA ILE A 515 22.93 -11.68 -16.48
C ILE A 515 22.38 -10.44 -17.15
N LEU A 516 22.93 -9.29 -16.80
CA LEU A 516 22.68 -7.99 -17.42
C LEU A 516 23.97 -7.49 -18.04
N TYR A 517 23.95 -7.11 -19.30
CA TYR A 517 25.05 -6.38 -19.93
C TYR A 517 24.55 -5.11 -20.56
N GLY A 518 25.23 -4.01 -20.29
CA GLY A 518 24.96 -2.68 -20.86
C GLY A 518 26.18 -2.12 -21.58
N GLU A 519 26.04 -1.85 -22.89
CA GLU A 519 27.10 -1.31 -23.76
C GLU A 519 26.76 0.14 -24.15
N PRO A 520 27.53 1.13 -23.71
CA PRO A 520 27.38 2.52 -24.14
C PRO A 520 27.94 2.71 -25.56
N ILE A 521 27.11 3.28 -26.45
CA ILE A 521 27.48 3.70 -27.80
C ILE A 521 27.52 5.24 -27.83
N GLY A 522 28.72 5.80 -27.72
CA GLY A 522 28.89 7.23 -27.51
C GLY A 522 28.36 7.66 -26.12
N GLU A 523 27.93 8.92 -26.01
CA GLU A 523 27.50 9.48 -24.73
C GLU A 523 25.99 9.38 -24.47
N LYS A 524 25.20 9.11 -25.51
CA LYS A 524 23.73 9.21 -25.48
C LYS A 524 22.99 7.89 -25.62
N ILE A 525 23.64 6.85 -26.12
CA ILE A 525 22.98 5.57 -26.38
C ILE A 525 23.58 4.49 -25.47
N ILE A 526 22.71 3.68 -24.87
CA ILE A 526 23.11 2.45 -24.18
C ILE A 526 22.25 1.31 -24.72
N ILE A 527 22.88 0.28 -25.24
CA ILE A 527 22.20 -0.99 -25.57
C ILE A 527 22.35 -1.90 -24.37
N SER A 528 21.26 -2.44 -23.86
CA SER A 528 21.30 -3.39 -22.75
C SER A 528 20.59 -4.69 -23.13
N THR A 529 21.19 -5.80 -22.71
CA THR A 529 20.65 -7.14 -22.85
C THR A 529 20.57 -7.79 -21.47
N THR A 530 19.44 -8.41 -21.20
CA THR A 530 19.24 -9.19 -19.98
C THR A 530 18.81 -10.59 -20.38
N ALA A 531 19.47 -11.60 -19.85
CA ALA A 531 19.07 -12.99 -19.96
C ALA A 531 18.82 -13.55 -18.55
N ARG A 532 17.64 -14.12 -18.32
CA ARG A 532 17.26 -14.76 -17.08
C ARG A 532 16.86 -16.21 -17.33
N LEU A 533 17.31 -17.09 -16.45
CA LEU A 533 16.88 -18.47 -16.39
C LEU A 533 16.36 -18.72 -14.97
N ALA A 534 15.19 -19.33 -14.84
CA ALA A 534 14.62 -19.72 -13.56
C ALA A 534 14.12 -21.16 -13.63
N TYR A 535 14.49 -21.96 -12.65
CA TYR A 535 14.00 -23.32 -12.44
C TYR A 535 13.20 -23.38 -11.14
N ASN A 536 12.01 -23.95 -11.23
CA ASN A 536 11.20 -24.21 -10.05
C ASN A 536 10.76 -25.68 -10.00
N LYS A 537 10.71 -26.21 -8.79
CA LYS A 537 10.23 -27.55 -8.50
C LYS A 537 9.27 -27.47 -7.31
N ASN A 538 8.05 -27.97 -7.53
CA ASN A 538 7.05 -28.07 -6.48
C ASN A 538 6.56 -29.52 -6.39
N ASN A 539 6.64 -30.07 -5.21
CA ASN A 539 6.04 -31.37 -4.87
C ASN A 539 4.93 -31.12 -3.86
N SER A 540 3.82 -31.78 -4.02
CA SER A 540 2.71 -31.73 -3.08
C SER A 540 2.09 -33.10 -2.95
N THR A 541 1.95 -33.57 -1.74
CA THR A 541 1.29 -34.83 -1.39
C THR A 541 0.16 -34.53 -0.42
N ARG A 542 -0.98 -35.14 -0.64
CA ARG A 542 -2.15 -35.10 0.22
C ARG A 542 -2.67 -36.51 0.39
N ASP A 543 -2.46 -37.09 1.54
CA ASP A 543 -2.97 -38.41 1.90
C ASP A 543 -4.26 -38.26 2.69
N ALA A 544 -5.35 -38.84 2.18
CA ALA A 544 -6.66 -38.79 2.80
C ALA A 544 -6.96 -40.11 3.53
N TYR A 545 -7.59 -39.99 4.68
CA TYR A 545 -8.05 -41.11 5.51
C TYR A 545 -9.49 -40.90 5.91
N ASP A 546 -10.28 -41.96 5.86
CA ASP A 546 -11.65 -42.04 6.41
C ASP A 546 -11.73 -43.13 7.49
N ALA A 547 -12.93 -43.49 7.93
CA ALA A 547 -13.15 -44.49 8.94
C ALA A 547 -12.67 -45.90 8.53
N SER A 548 -12.51 -46.16 7.22
CA SER A 548 -12.03 -47.43 6.67
C SER A 548 -10.50 -47.47 6.48
N GLY A 549 -9.82 -46.38 6.66
CA GLY A 549 -8.38 -46.22 6.49
C GLY A 549 -7.99 -45.25 5.38
N PHE A 550 -6.86 -45.54 4.70
CA PHE A 550 -6.39 -44.72 3.57
C PHE A 550 -7.40 -44.71 2.44
N ASN A 551 -7.71 -43.51 1.94
CA ASN A 551 -8.68 -43.29 0.88
C ASN A 551 -7.99 -42.68 -0.35
N ASP A 552 -7.67 -43.53 -1.35
CA ASP A 552 -6.98 -43.11 -2.59
C ASP A 552 -7.80 -42.09 -3.40
N TYR A 553 -9.14 -42.16 -3.29
CA TYR A 553 -10.03 -41.26 -4.03
C TYR A 553 -9.89 -39.77 -3.63
N TYR A 554 -9.64 -39.49 -2.33
CA TYR A 554 -9.43 -38.12 -1.84
C TYR A 554 -7.94 -37.77 -1.69
N SER A 555 -7.07 -38.73 -2.00
CA SER A 555 -5.62 -38.52 -1.97
C SER A 555 -5.11 -37.95 -3.28
N SER A 556 -4.01 -37.24 -3.23
CA SER A 556 -3.35 -36.72 -4.43
C SER A 556 -1.86 -36.55 -4.22
N GLU A 557 -1.11 -36.76 -5.27
CA GLU A 557 0.30 -36.48 -5.36
C GLU A 557 0.58 -35.69 -6.63
N SER A 558 1.41 -34.66 -6.57
CA SER A 558 1.82 -33.91 -7.77
C SER A 558 3.27 -33.45 -7.70
N HIS A 559 3.91 -33.51 -8.85
CA HIS A 559 5.26 -33.04 -9.08
C HIS A 559 5.26 -32.08 -10.25
N LEU A 560 5.49 -30.81 -9.97
CA LEU A 560 5.62 -29.78 -10.99
C LEU A 560 7.09 -29.41 -11.16
N ARG A 561 7.59 -29.45 -12.38
CA ARG A 561 8.89 -28.93 -12.80
C ARG A 561 8.69 -27.80 -13.78
N GLY A 562 9.31 -26.67 -13.53
CA GLY A 562 9.16 -25.52 -14.42
C GLY A 562 10.51 -24.91 -14.76
N LEU A 563 10.67 -24.56 -16.03
CA LEU A 563 11.81 -23.82 -16.55
C LEU A 563 11.31 -22.58 -17.26
N SER A 564 11.74 -21.40 -16.79
CA SER A 564 11.40 -20.11 -17.43
C SER A 564 12.66 -19.46 -17.97
N GLN A 565 12.55 -18.90 -19.16
CA GLN A 565 13.58 -18.11 -19.82
C GLN A 565 13.03 -16.74 -20.17
N SER A 566 13.81 -15.69 -19.93
CA SER A 566 13.42 -14.34 -20.30
C SER A 566 14.61 -13.61 -20.91
N TYR A 567 14.44 -13.12 -22.14
CA TYR A 567 15.43 -12.37 -22.87
C TYR A 567 14.88 -10.97 -23.15
N ASN A 568 15.57 -9.95 -22.66
CA ASN A 568 15.22 -8.56 -22.91
C ASN A 568 16.37 -7.90 -23.65
N MET A 569 16.05 -7.25 -24.75
CA MET A 569 17.00 -6.41 -25.48
C MET A 569 16.41 -5.01 -25.63
N THR A 570 17.14 -4.02 -25.16
CA THR A 570 16.67 -2.63 -25.19
C THR A 570 17.76 -1.67 -25.64
N ALA A 571 17.33 -0.63 -26.33
CA ALA A 571 18.17 0.53 -26.66
C ALA A 571 17.63 1.76 -25.94
N GLN A 572 18.45 2.38 -25.12
CA GLN A 572 18.14 3.61 -24.40
C GLN A 572 18.83 4.80 -25.05
N TYR A 573 18.06 5.85 -25.37
CA TYR A 573 18.56 7.12 -25.87
C TYR A 573 18.34 8.22 -24.83
N LYS A 574 19.40 8.93 -24.47
CA LYS A 574 19.39 10.02 -23.52
C LYS A 574 19.35 11.35 -24.25
N PHE A 575 18.21 12.05 -24.17
CA PHE A 575 18.06 13.40 -24.73
C PHE A 575 18.77 14.44 -23.84
N THR A 576 18.51 14.36 -22.53
CA THR A 576 19.10 15.16 -21.46
C THR A 576 19.30 14.30 -20.22
N ASP A 577 19.92 14.83 -19.15
CA ASP A 577 20.03 14.11 -17.87
C ASP A 577 18.68 13.75 -17.23
N LYS A 578 17.58 14.43 -17.62
CA LYS A 578 16.24 14.24 -17.09
C LYS A 578 15.24 13.67 -18.10
N SER A 579 15.69 13.42 -19.35
CA SER A 579 14.83 12.99 -20.45
C SER A 579 15.51 11.91 -21.26
N TRP A 580 14.85 10.77 -21.40
CA TRP A 580 15.37 9.61 -22.10
C TRP A 580 14.23 8.73 -22.61
N ALA A 581 14.55 7.89 -23.57
CA ALA A 581 13.64 6.87 -24.08
C ALA A 581 14.36 5.53 -24.17
N THR A 582 13.67 4.44 -23.80
CA THR A 582 14.13 3.07 -23.98
C THR A 582 13.10 2.33 -24.83
N LEU A 583 13.57 1.70 -25.88
CA LEU A 583 12.79 0.86 -26.77
C LEU A 583 13.40 -0.53 -26.81
N GLY A 584 12.57 -1.56 -26.90
CA GLY A 584 13.03 -2.93 -26.99
C GLY A 584 11.90 -3.94 -26.99
N ALA A 585 12.29 -5.18 -26.83
CA ALA A 585 11.37 -6.32 -26.74
C ALA A 585 11.82 -7.27 -25.63
N SER A 586 10.85 -7.95 -25.07
CA SER A 586 11.01 -9.05 -24.13
C SER A 586 10.43 -10.32 -24.75
N LEU A 587 11.24 -11.37 -24.77
CA LEU A 587 10.83 -12.72 -25.15
C LEU A 587 10.82 -13.57 -23.88
N ASN A 588 9.66 -14.09 -23.50
CA ASN A 588 9.48 -14.92 -22.32
C ASN A 588 9.03 -16.31 -22.75
N GLY A 589 9.72 -17.33 -22.30
CA GLY A 589 9.41 -18.72 -22.56
C GLY A 589 9.20 -19.47 -21.25
N ASP A 590 8.14 -20.26 -21.18
CA ASP A 590 7.80 -21.10 -20.04
C ASP A 590 7.58 -22.53 -20.50
N LEU A 591 8.31 -23.46 -19.87
CA LEU A 591 8.09 -24.89 -19.91
C LEU A 591 7.59 -25.33 -18.53
N SER A 592 6.47 -26.05 -18.49
CA SER A 592 5.90 -26.55 -17.23
C SER A 592 5.44 -27.97 -17.42
N GLU A 593 6.15 -28.89 -16.81
CA GLU A 593 5.78 -30.31 -16.74
C GLU A 593 5.11 -30.58 -15.40
N THR A 594 3.95 -31.19 -15.45
CA THR A 594 3.22 -31.60 -14.24
C THR A 594 2.88 -33.08 -14.35
N TRP A 595 3.43 -33.87 -13.44
CA TRP A 595 2.94 -35.20 -13.16
C TRP A 595 2.00 -35.13 -11.98
N SER A 596 0.85 -35.78 -12.08
CA SER A 596 -0.14 -35.84 -11.01
C SER A 596 -0.81 -37.21 -10.92
N LYS A 597 -1.08 -37.64 -9.69
CA LYS A 597 -1.87 -38.81 -9.38
C LYS A 597 -3.03 -38.39 -8.48
N SER A 598 -4.25 -38.70 -8.93
CA SER A 598 -5.47 -38.39 -8.18
C SER A 598 -6.61 -39.24 -8.71
N PHE A 599 -7.56 -39.60 -7.89
CA PHE A 599 -8.65 -40.51 -8.23
C PHE A 599 -8.21 -41.87 -8.79
N GLY A 600 -7.00 -42.32 -8.42
CA GLY A 600 -6.40 -43.53 -9.04
C GLY A 600 -5.87 -43.31 -10.47
N ILE A 601 -5.90 -42.08 -11.01
CA ILE A 601 -5.45 -41.75 -12.36
C ILE A 601 -4.11 -41.04 -12.26
N GLU A 602 -3.14 -41.45 -13.08
CA GLU A 602 -1.85 -40.83 -13.26
C GLU A 602 -1.80 -40.13 -14.59
N GLU A 603 -1.44 -38.86 -14.61
CA GLU A 603 -1.30 -38.07 -15.81
C GLU A 603 -0.08 -37.18 -15.81
N THR A 604 0.58 -37.03 -16.97
CA THR A 604 1.66 -36.09 -17.18
C THR A 604 1.25 -35.12 -18.28
N THR A 605 1.39 -33.86 -18.03
CA THR A 605 1.05 -32.81 -19.00
C THR A 605 2.18 -31.80 -19.18
N GLY A 606 2.22 -31.16 -20.34
CA GLY A 606 3.19 -30.12 -20.65
C GLY A 606 4.60 -30.61 -20.96
N GLU A 607 4.82 -31.91 -21.13
CA GLU A 607 6.13 -32.49 -21.44
C GLU A 607 6.67 -31.95 -22.79
N GLY A 608 7.79 -31.23 -22.72
CA GLY A 608 8.44 -30.63 -23.89
C GLY A 608 7.72 -29.41 -24.50
N GLU A 609 6.60 -28.95 -23.94
CA GLU A 609 5.83 -27.84 -24.49
C GLU A 609 6.29 -26.49 -23.98
N TRP A 610 6.82 -25.65 -24.89
CA TRP A 610 7.21 -24.27 -24.58
C TRP A 610 6.13 -23.28 -24.95
N TYR A 611 5.78 -22.43 -23.99
CA TYR A 611 4.91 -21.28 -24.20
C TYR A 611 5.74 -20.01 -24.32
N TRP A 612 5.68 -19.36 -25.50
CA TRP A 612 6.40 -18.12 -25.74
C TRP A 612 5.46 -16.92 -25.75
N HIS A 613 5.85 -15.89 -25.05
CA HIS A 613 5.16 -14.60 -25.00
C HIS A 613 6.15 -13.49 -25.35
N VAL A 614 5.80 -12.70 -26.38
CA VAL A 614 6.57 -11.51 -26.77
C VAL A 614 5.84 -10.27 -26.29
N ALA A 615 6.55 -9.40 -25.60
CA ALA A 615 6.01 -8.13 -25.12
C ALA A 615 6.92 -6.97 -25.53
N PRO A 616 6.33 -5.81 -25.91
CA PRO A 616 7.12 -4.62 -26.15
C PRO A 616 7.69 -4.09 -24.84
N VAL A 617 8.90 -3.57 -24.88
CA VAL A 617 9.52 -2.80 -23.80
C VAL A 617 9.63 -1.37 -24.28
N LEU A 618 8.78 -0.50 -23.74
CA LEU A 618 8.76 0.93 -24.00
C LEU A 618 8.89 1.65 -22.66
N ARG A 619 9.90 2.50 -22.53
CA ARG A 619 10.02 3.40 -21.37
C ARG A 619 10.44 4.76 -21.89
N ILE A 620 9.66 5.78 -21.63
CA ILE A 620 9.97 7.16 -22.00
C ILE A 620 9.79 8.01 -20.74
N GLN A 621 10.76 8.83 -20.45
CA GLN A 621 10.64 9.88 -19.46
C GLN A 621 11.08 11.20 -20.08
N HIS A 622 10.22 12.20 -20.00
CA HIS A 622 10.52 13.56 -20.44
C HIS A 622 10.16 14.56 -19.34
N SER A 623 11.14 15.37 -18.95
CA SER A 623 10.96 16.38 -17.91
C SER A 623 11.23 17.76 -18.46
N PHE A 624 10.29 18.67 -18.30
CA PHE A 624 10.38 20.07 -18.75
C PHE A 624 9.66 20.99 -17.75
N GLY A 625 10.33 22.05 -17.32
CA GLY A 625 9.81 22.92 -16.26
C GLY A 625 9.40 22.12 -15.01
N ASN A 626 8.17 22.29 -14.57
CA ASN A 626 7.58 21.56 -13.44
C ASN A 626 6.92 20.23 -13.85
N ASN A 627 6.99 19.85 -15.14
CA ASN A 627 6.31 18.68 -15.67
C ASN A 627 7.27 17.50 -15.85
N ARG A 628 6.76 16.30 -15.60
CA ARG A 628 7.38 15.03 -15.91
C ARG A 628 6.34 14.11 -16.53
N ILE A 629 6.61 13.63 -17.74
CA ILE A 629 5.78 12.66 -18.43
C ILE A 629 6.56 11.35 -18.51
N GLY A 630 5.89 10.23 -18.16
CA GLY A 630 6.41 8.89 -18.28
C GLY A 630 5.46 8.00 -19.07
N LEU A 631 6.03 7.15 -19.94
CA LEU A 631 5.35 6.05 -20.60
C LEU A 631 6.12 4.77 -20.28
N ASN A 632 5.42 3.70 -19.93
CA ASN A 632 6.03 2.41 -19.66
C ASN A 632 5.17 1.28 -20.20
N SER A 633 5.82 0.28 -20.83
CA SER A 633 5.21 -0.97 -21.24
C SER A 633 6.16 -2.12 -20.94
N SER A 634 5.60 -3.22 -20.46
CA SER A 634 6.31 -4.47 -20.22
C SER A 634 5.33 -5.64 -20.23
N GLY A 635 5.83 -6.86 -20.30
CA GLY A 635 5.00 -8.05 -20.22
C GLY A 635 5.77 -9.25 -19.70
N PHE A 636 5.03 -10.22 -19.22
CA PHE A 636 5.54 -11.47 -18.68
C PHE A 636 4.55 -12.61 -18.94
N SER A 637 5.01 -13.83 -18.82
CA SER A 637 4.17 -15.03 -18.81
C SER A 637 3.88 -15.42 -17.36
N GLN A 638 2.66 -15.86 -17.08
CA GLN A 638 2.23 -16.32 -15.75
C GLN A 638 1.69 -17.74 -15.85
N ARG A 639 2.27 -18.64 -15.08
CA ARG A 639 1.79 -20.01 -14.96
C ARG A 639 0.54 -20.11 -14.10
N PRO A 640 -0.37 -21.06 -14.42
CA PRO A 640 -1.47 -21.41 -13.52
C PRO A 640 -0.93 -21.89 -12.17
N SER A 641 -1.70 -21.68 -11.11
CA SER A 641 -1.35 -22.23 -9.79
C SER A 641 -1.43 -23.74 -9.80
N GLN A 642 -0.55 -24.41 -9.04
CA GLN A 642 -0.60 -25.86 -8.89
C GLN A 642 -1.97 -26.33 -8.39
N SER A 643 -2.58 -25.62 -7.44
CA SER A 643 -3.93 -25.94 -6.93
C SER A 643 -5.02 -25.87 -8.01
N SER A 644 -4.85 -25.00 -9.02
CA SER A 644 -5.79 -24.94 -10.15
C SER A 644 -5.56 -26.07 -11.17
N MET A 645 -4.40 -26.69 -11.17
CA MET A 645 -4.06 -27.77 -12.10
C MET A 645 -4.31 -29.17 -11.52
N LEU A 646 -4.33 -29.32 -10.20
CA LEU A 646 -4.56 -30.64 -9.57
C LEU A 646 -5.97 -31.17 -9.88
N PRO A 647 -6.11 -32.34 -10.51
CA PRO A 647 -7.42 -32.95 -10.84
C PRO A 647 -8.11 -33.53 -9.59
N VAL A 648 -8.07 -32.81 -8.48
CA VAL A 648 -8.66 -33.20 -7.21
C VAL A 648 -9.89 -32.36 -6.94
N MET A 649 -10.97 -33.03 -6.51
CA MET A 649 -12.14 -32.32 -6.04
C MET A 649 -11.88 -31.72 -4.66
N ASN A 650 -11.84 -30.40 -4.59
CA ASN A 650 -11.86 -29.68 -3.32
C ASN A 650 -13.32 -29.57 -2.85
N ILE A 651 -13.59 -30.18 -1.71
CA ILE A 651 -14.91 -30.24 -1.07
C ILE A 651 -14.96 -29.48 0.27
N SER A 652 -14.01 -28.60 0.54
CA SER A 652 -14.02 -27.75 1.74
C SER A 652 -15.34 -26.96 1.87
N ASN A 653 -15.99 -26.69 0.73
CA ASN A 653 -17.39 -26.33 0.68
C ASN A 653 -18.14 -27.37 -0.17
N PRO A 654 -18.83 -28.33 0.48
CA PRO A 654 -19.50 -29.44 -0.23
C PRO A 654 -20.61 -28.98 -1.20
N ALA A 655 -21.20 -27.81 -0.97
CA ALA A 655 -22.18 -27.22 -1.89
C ALA A 655 -21.54 -26.54 -3.11
N ARG A 656 -20.21 -26.37 -3.11
CA ARG A 656 -19.46 -25.68 -4.16
C ARG A 656 -18.12 -26.35 -4.46
N PRO A 657 -18.12 -27.62 -4.84
CA PRO A 657 -16.88 -28.32 -5.16
C PRO A 657 -16.17 -27.70 -6.36
N THR A 658 -14.84 -27.67 -6.29
CA THR A 658 -13.98 -27.21 -7.38
C THR A 658 -13.05 -28.32 -7.77
N ILE A 659 -12.92 -28.57 -9.08
CA ILE A 659 -12.00 -29.56 -9.65
C ILE A 659 -10.89 -28.81 -10.35
N GLY A 660 -9.63 -29.20 -10.15
CA GLY A 660 -8.52 -28.64 -10.91
C GLY A 660 -8.49 -29.12 -12.36
N ASN A 661 -7.70 -28.46 -13.18
CA ASN A 661 -7.58 -28.75 -14.61
C ASN A 661 -6.11 -28.79 -15.02
N ILE A 662 -5.59 -30.00 -15.28
CA ILE A 662 -4.21 -30.24 -15.69
C ILE A 662 -3.87 -29.65 -17.07
N TYR A 663 -4.87 -29.39 -17.94
CA TYR A 663 -4.70 -28.84 -19.28
C TYR A 663 -4.64 -27.31 -19.31
N LEU A 664 -4.47 -26.64 -18.17
CA LEU A 664 -4.32 -25.20 -18.12
C LEU A 664 -2.97 -24.76 -18.71
N HIS A 665 -3.03 -23.81 -19.62
CA HIS A 665 -1.86 -23.19 -20.22
C HIS A 665 -1.48 -21.88 -19.51
N PRO A 666 -0.20 -21.49 -19.55
CA PRO A 666 0.24 -20.18 -19.09
C PRO A 666 -0.49 -19.05 -19.82
N ASN A 667 -0.79 -17.98 -19.11
CA ASN A 667 -1.32 -16.74 -19.68
C ASN A 667 -0.21 -15.73 -19.91
N GLY A 668 -0.32 -14.95 -20.98
CA GLY A 668 0.56 -13.79 -21.21
C GLY A 668 -0.09 -12.53 -20.66
N ASN A 669 0.69 -11.73 -19.97
CA ASN A 669 0.27 -10.44 -19.45
C ASN A 669 1.11 -9.34 -20.08
N THR A 670 0.47 -8.30 -20.62
CA THR A 670 1.14 -7.11 -21.15
C THR A 670 0.46 -5.88 -20.58
N TYR A 671 1.23 -5.01 -19.96
CA TYR A 671 0.71 -3.77 -19.40
C TYR A 671 1.33 -2.53 -20.05
N PHE A 672 0.55 -1.46 -20.07
CA PHE A 672 0.93 -0.13 -20.49
C PHE A 672 0.58 0.86 -19.39
N SER A 673 1.47 1.75 -19.08
CA SER A 673 1.18 2.85 -18.17
C SER A 673 1.67 4.18 -18.74
N ALA A 674 0.89 5.22 -18.52
CA ALA A 674 1.27 6.59 -18.79
C ALA A 674 1.07 7.42 -17.54
N ASN A 675 2.05 8.24 -17.19
CA ASN A 675 1.95 9.14 -16.05
C ASN A 675 2.36 10.56 -16.45
N TRP A 676 1.67 11.52 -15.88
CA TRP A 676 2.00 12.93 -15.95
C TRP A 676 1.99 13.51 -14.55
N HIS A 677 3.10 14.09 -14.16
CA HIS A 677 3.27 14.80 -12.91
C HIS A 677 3.59 16.25 -13.20
N ASN A 678 2.81 17.16 -12.63
CA ASN A 678 3.14 18.56 -12.55
C ASN A 678 3.32 18.93 -11.08
N ASN A 679 4.53 19.27 -10.67
CA ASN A 679 4.86 19.64 -9.30
C ASN A 679 5.37 21.08 -9.27
N ASN A 680 4.47 22.01 -8.96
CA ASN A 680 4.81 23.40 -8.78
C ASN A 680 5.21 23.66 -7.32
N ARG A 681 6.50 23.66 -7.07
CA ARG A 681 7.09 23.84 -5.73
C ARG A 681 6.84 25.23 -5.14
N GLU A 682 6.73 26.25 -5.96
CA GLU A 682 6.46 27.62 -5.52
C GLU A 682 5.00 27.76 -5.02
N LYS A 683 4.07 27.22 -5.78
CA LYS A 683 2.63 27.23 -5.44
C LYS A 683 2.25 26.12 -4.49
N PHE A 684 3.14 25.16 -4.17
CA PHE A 684 2.81 23.92 -3.40
C PHE A 684 1.61 23.17 -3.99
N SER A 685 1.51 23.17 -5.31
CA SER A 685 0.45 22.45 -6.00
C SER A 685 1.03 21.28 -6.80
N THR A 686 0.32 20.17 -6.77
CA THR A 686 0.72 18.95 -7.49
C THR A 686 -0.48 18.42 -8.26
N LEU A 687 -0.27 18.12 -9.54
CA LEU A 687 -1.19 17.35 -10.36
C LEU A 687 -0.52 16.03 -10.73
N MET A 688 -1.20 14.93 -10.45
CA MET A 688 -0.85 13.59 -10.92
C MET A 688 -1.94 13.07 -11.84
N LEU A 689 -1.55 12.51 -12.96
CA LEU A 689 -2.42 11.71 -13.82
C LEU A 689 -1.69 10.40 -14.14
N THR A 690 -2.33 9.28 -13.89
CA THR A 690 -1.82 7.96 -14.21
C THR A 690 -2.88 7.16 -14.96
N LEU A 691 -2.49 6.58 -16.07
CA LEU A 691 -3.31 5.71 -16.90
C LEU A 691 -2.66 4.33 -16.90
N TYR A 692 -3.45 3.29 -16.70
CA TYR A 692 -3.03 1.90 -16.83
C TYR A 692 -3.91 1.17 -17.85
N CYS A 693 -3.30 0.29 -18.60
CA CYS A 693 -3.99 -0.66 -19.45
C CYS A 693 -3.29 -2.00 -19.31
N ASN A 694 -4.04 -3.04 -18.99
CA ASN A 694 -3.54 -4.40 -18.88
C ASN A 694 -4.27 -5.32 -19.85
N ILE A 695 -3.53 -6.16 -20.56
CA ILE A 695 -4.05 -7.14 -21.50
C ILE A 695 -3.54 -8.51 -21.07
N ASP A 696 -4.45 -9.37 -20.63
CA ASP A 696 -4.18 -10.77 -20.35
C ASP A 696 -4.62 -11.61 -21.53
N THR A 697 -3.70 -12.33 -22.13
CA THR A 697 -3.97 -13.31 -23.19
C THR A 697 -4.20 -14.68 -22.57
N ARG A 698 -5.24 -15.38 -23.01
CA ARG A 698 -5.64 -16.69 -22.45
C ARG A 698 -5.82 -16.68 -20.91
N PRO A 699 -6.55 -15.71 -20.33
CA PRO A 699 -6.70 -15.65 -18.88
C PRO A 699 -7.40 -16.89 -18.36
N VAL A 700 -6.98 -17.37 -17.19
CA VAL A 700 -7.70 -18.43 -16.49
C VAL A 700 -9.00 -17.87 -15.94
N THR A 701 -10.09 -18.54 -16.20
CA THR A 701 -11.43 -18.25 -15.70
C THR A 701 -12.11 -19.55 -15.26
N TYR A 702 -13.40 -19.52 -14.92
CA TYR A 702 -14.11 -20.70 -14.46
C TYR A 702 -15.29 -21.03 -15.37
N ALA A 703 -15.46 -22.33 -15.63
CA ALA A 703 -16.69 -22.92 -16.14
C ALA A 703 -17.44 -23.51 -14.96
N ARG A 704 -18.74 -23.20 -14.87
CA ARG A 704 -19.61 -23.53 -13.73
C ARG A 704 -20.93 -24.12 -14.17
N TRP A 705 -21.44 -25.07 -13.39
CA TRP A 705 -22.76 -25.64 -13.58
C TRP A 705 -23.36 -26.07 -12.26
N TYR A 706 -24.68 -26.11 -12.20
CA TYR A 706 -25.41 -26.71 -11.09
C TYR A 706 -25.89 -28.11 -11.46
N ASP A 707 -25.87 -29.01 -10.50
CA ASP A 707 -26.58 -30.29 -10.64
C ASP A 707 -28.06 -30.17 -10.19
N THR A 708 -28.81 -31.29 -10.26
CA THR A 708 -30.21 -31.33 -9.88
C THR A 708 -30.44 -31.13 -8.39
N ASP A 709 -29.42 -31.34 -7.57
CA ASP A 709 -29.44 -31.15 -6.12
C ASP A 709 -28.94 -29.76 -5.71
N GLY A 710 -28.67 -28.85 -6.69
CA GLY A 710 -28.24 -27.47 -6.47
C GLY A 710 -26.80 -27.34 -6.01
N ILE A 711 -25.97 -28.36 -6.21
CA ILE A 711 -24.54 -28.31 -5.97
C ILE A 711 -23.86 -27.54 -7.13
N LEU A 712 -23.08 -26.53 -6.82
CA LEU A 712 -22.37 -25.71 -7.81
C LEU A 712 -20.96 -26.26 -8.06
N TYR A 713 -20.79 -26.95 -9.17
CA TYR A 713 -19.46 -27.39 -9.62
C TYR A 713 -18.73 -26.27 -10.35
N SER A 714 -17.42 -26.22 -10.21
CA SER A 714 -16.57 -25.29 -10.96
C SER A 714 -15.24 -25.91 -11.36
N ILE A 715 -14.78 -25.56 -12.56
CA ILE A 715 -13.50 -25.99 -13.11
C ILE A 715 -12.78 -24.77 -13.74
N PRO A 716 -11.48 -24.54 -13.46
CA PRO A 716 -10.73 -23.49 -14.11
C PRO A 716 -10.43 -23.85 -15.57
N VAL A 717 -10.55 -22.87 -16.46
CA VAL A 717 -10.33 -23.03 -17.91
C VAL A 717 -9.63 -21.79 -18.48
N ASN A 718 -8.88 -21.93 -19.57
CA ASN A 718 -8.35 -20.78 -20.30
C ASN A 718 -9.46 -20.15 -21.17
N SER A 719 -9.71 -18.87 -20.97
CA SER A 719 -10.70 -18.14 -21.77
C SER A 719 -10.25 -17.97 -23.23
N ARG A 720 -11.20 -18.05 -24.15
CA ARG A 720 -10.98 -17.69 -25.56
C ARG A 720 -10.78 -16.20 -25.76
N LYS A 721 -11.41 -15.37 -24.91
CA LYS A 721 -11.32 -13.92 -24.96
C LYS A 721 -10.22 -13.41 -24.05
N ASN A 722 -9.46 -12.46 -24.54
CA ASN A 722 -8.51 -11.73 -23.70
C ASN A 722 -9.25 -10.89 -22.65
N ARG A 723 -8.67 -10.79 -21.48
CA ARG A 723 -9.11 -9.85 -20.47
C ARG A 723 -8.38 -8.53 -20.69
N VAL A 724 -9.14 -7.46 -20.85
CA VAL A 724 -8.60 -6.11 -20.97
C VAL A 724 -9.12 -5.29 -19.79
N SER A 725 -8.22 -4.69 -19.07
CA SER A 725 -8.56 -3.75 -17.98
C SER A 725 -7.82 -2.44 -18.17
N GLY A 726 -8.49 -1.36 -17.85
CA GLY A 726 -7.91 -0.02 -17.88
C GLY A 726 -8.30 0.74 -16.63
N SER A 727 -7.42 1.60 -16.13
CA SER A 727 -7.74 2.52 -15.06
C SER A 727 -7.12 3.88 -15.30
N VAL A 728 -7.80 4.90 -14.78
CA VAL A 728 -7.34 6.28 -14.72
C VAL A 728 -7.36 6.72 -13.25
N TYR A 729 -6.24 7.23 -12.81
CA TYR A 729 -6.13 7.91 -11.53
C TYR A 729 -5.62 9.33 -11.77
N THR A 730 -6.33 10.33 -11.24
CA THR A 730 -5.85 11.70 -11.23
C THR A 730 -6.04 12.30 -9.84
N SER A 731 -5.08 13.09 -9.40
CA SER A 731 -5.13 13.79 -8.12
C SER A 731 -4.56 15.19 -8.29
N TYR A 732 -5.31 16.18 -7.84
CA TYR A 732 -4.88 17.57 -7.80
C TYR A 732 -4.91 18.08 -6.37
N THR A 733 -3.78 18.53 -5.87
CA THR A 733 -3.63 19.14 -4.54
C THR A 733 -3.14 20.56 -4.70
N THR A 734 -3.77 21.52 -4.02
CA THR A 734 -3.39 22.93 -4.05
C THR A 734 -3.76 23.64 -2.75
N PRO A 735 -2.96 24.60 -2.27
CA PRO A 735 -3.39 25.50 -1.22
C PRO A 735 -4.43 26.50 -1.79
N LEU A 736 -5.51 26.76 -1.02
CA LEU A 736 -6.57 27.69 -1.40
C LEU A 736 -6.27 29.14 -0.99
N ASP A 737 -5.44 29.32 0.03
CA ASP A 737 -5.09 30.59 0.65
C ASP A 737 -3.70 31.07 0.25
N GLY A 738 -3.24 30.68 -0.92
CA GLY A 738 -1.99 31.15 -1.53
C GLY A 738 -0.78 30.83 -0.65
N LYS A 739 -0.11 31.87 -0.13
CA LYS A 739 1.13 31.73 0.64
C LYS A 739 0.89 31.36 2.12
N ALA A 740 -0.29 31.56 2.66
CA ALA A 740 -0.63 31.19 4.05
C ALA A 740 -0.64 29.67 4.24
N ARG A 741 -1.00 28.92 3.19
CA ARG A 741 -0.92 27.45 3.13
C ARG A 741 -1.57 26.75 4.33
N LYS A 742 -2.61 27.33 4.86
CA LYS A 742 -3.42 26.75 5.94
C LYS A 742 -4.50 25.83 5.38
N TRP A 743 -5.08 26.20 4.25
CA TRP A 743 -6.11 25.46 3.55
C TRP A 743 -5.53 24.69 2.37
N PHE A 744 -5.73 23.40 2.32
CA PHE A 744 -5.39 22.56 1.18
C PHE A 744 -6.62 21.85 0.67
N LEU A 745 -6.86 21.99 -0.63
CA LEU A 745 -7.84 21.18 -1.36
C LEU A 745 -7.12 20.07 -2.11
N THR A 746 -7.59 18.85 -1.92
CA THR A 746 -7.21 17.70 -2.73
C THR A 746 -8.47 17.14 -3.39
N VAL A 747 -8.41 16.95 -4.70
CA VAL A 747 -9.47 16.25 -5.45
C VAL A 747 -8.80 15.10 -6.18
N ALA A 748 -9.21 13.87 -5.86
CA ALA A 748 -8.77 12.70 -6.60
C ALA A 748 -9.97 12.07 -7.31
N ILE A 749 -9.71 11.60 -8.52
CA ILE A 749 -10.65 10.84 -9.35
C ILE A 749 -9.96 9.53 -9.68
N ASP A 750 -10.64 8.43 -9.42
CA ASP A 750 -10.25 7.09 -9.81
C ASP A 750 -11.33 6.49 -10.69
N GLY A 751 -10.92 5.74 -11.71
CA GLY A 751 -11.86 5.10 -12.60
C GLY A 751 -11.27 3.85 -13.23
N GLY A 752 -12.00 2.74 -13.16
CA GLY A 752 -11.62 1.48 -13.76
C GLY A 752 -12.65 1.00 -14.77
N ILE A 753 -12.17 0.35 -15.82
CA ILE A 753 -12.98 -0.46 -16.75
C ILE A 753 -12.30 -1.81 -16.91
N ALA A 754 -13.06 -2.87 -16.76
CA ALA A 754 -12.56 -4.23 -16.99
C ALA A 754 -13.64 -5.09 -17.66
N ASN A 755 -13.20 -5.96 -18.56
CA ASN A 755 -14.03 -7.07 -19.00
C ASN A 755 -13.61 -8.34 -18.27
N SER A 756 -14.56 -9.19 -17.95
CA SER A 756 -14.36 -10.54 -17.47
C SER A 756 -15.22 -11.50 -18.27
N THR A 757 -14.74 -12.73 -18.45
CA THR A 757 -15.46 -13.79 -19.16
C THR A 757 -15.50 -15.01 -18.27
N SER A 758 -16.66 -15.66 -18.22
CA SER A 758 -16.86 -16.95 -17.55
C SER A 758 -17.76 -17.83 -18.43
N TYR A 759 -17.82 -19.09 -18.07
CA TYR A 759 -18.62 -20.06 -18.81
C TYR A 759 -19.64 -20.71 -17.87
N GLN A 760 -20.88 -20.82 -18.32
CA GLN A 760 -21.98 -21.32 -17.53
C GLN A 760 -22.96 -22.10 -18.39
N THR A 761 -23.55 -23.15 -17.84
CA THR A 761 -24.62 -23.90 -18.54
C THR A 761 -25.94 -23.14 -18.51
N LYS A 762 -26.79 -23.38 -19.49
CA LYS A 762 -28.17 -22.84 -19.50
C LYS A 762 -29.08 -23.50 -18.46
N GLY A 763 -28.80 -24.72 -18.12
CA GLY A 763 -29.55 -25.51 -17.18
C GLY A 763 -28.67 -26.39 -16.31
N THR A 764 -29.25 -27.29 -15.55
CA THR A 764 -28.53 -28.25 -14.74
C THR A 764 -27.85 -29.34 -15.57
N LEU A 765 -26.62 -29.68 -15.20
CA LEU A 765 -25.92 -30.88 -15.69
C LEU A 765 -25.90 -31.94 -14.58
N PRO A 766 -25.69 -33.24 -14.89
CA PRO A 766 -25.44 -34.25 -13.88
C PRO A 766 -24.28 -33.81 -12.97
N GLY A 767 -24.42 -34.06 -11.67
CA GLY A 767 -23.35 -33.95 -10.73
C GLY A 767 -22.23 -34.98 -11.02
N ILE A 768 -21.06 -34.73 -10.51
CA ILE A 768 -19.97 -35.67 -10.62
C ILE A 768 -20.24 -36.85 -9.71
N ASN A 769 -20.42 -38.02 -10.34
CA ASN A 769 -20.46 -39.28 -9.60
C ASN A 769 -19.04 -39.74 -9.32
N ARG A 770 -18.65 -39.75 -8.06
CA ARG A 770 -17.32 -40.05 -7.59
C ARG A 770 -16.86 -41.48 -7.83
N GLU A 771 -17.78 -42.40 -7.94
CA GLU A 771 -17.49 -43.83 -8.16
C GLU A 771 -17.20 -44.15 -9.64
N THR A 772 -17.77 -43.36 -10.52
CA THR A 772 -17.67 -43.55 -11.99
C THR A 772 -17.01 -42.39 -12.73
N PHE A 773 -16.39 -41.45 -12.03
CA PHE A 773 -15.80 -40.28 -12.64
C PHE A 773 -14.55 -40.63 -13.41
N ASP A 774 -14.60 -40.48 -14.73
CA ASP A 774 -13.46 -40.50 -15.64
C ASP A 774 -13.08 -39.07 -16.02
N TYR A 775 -11.95 -38.62 -15.46
CA TYR A 775 -11.44 -37.25 -15.66
C TYR A 775 -11.15 -36.96 -17.14
N SER A 776 -10.52 -37.90 -17.84
CA SER A 776 -10.15 -37.72 -19.25
C SER A 776 -11.38 -37.58 -20.14
N SER A 777 -12.33 -38.49 -20.03
CA SER A 777 -13.60 -38.41 -20.77
C SER A 777 -14.42 -37.17 -20.42
N PHE A 778 -14.43 -36.78 -19.15
CA PHE A 778 -15.09 -35.55 -18.71
C PHE A 778 -14.43 -34.32 -19.35
N MET A 779 -13.11 -34.24 -19.35
CA MET A 779 -12.37 -33.12 -19.92
C MET A 779 -12.50 -33.05 -21.44
N GLU A 780 -12.49 -34.19 -22.15
CA GLU A 780 -12.72 -34.25 -23.59
C GLU A 780 -14.13 -33.74 -23.94
N SER A 781 -15.14 -34.23 -23.25
CA SER A 781 -16.53 -33.79 -23.41
C SER A 781 -16.70 -32.28 -23.06
N PHE A 782 -16.04 -31.84 -21.98
CA PHE A 782 -16.13 -30.48 -21.48
C PHE A 782 -15.41 -29.48 -22.38
N TRP A 783 -14.22 -29.84 -22.87
CA TRP A 783 -13.40 -28.98 -23.75
C TRP A 783 -14.02 -28.85 -25.16
N GLY A 784 -14.67 -29.88 -25.62
CA GLY A 784 -15.28 -29.96 -26.95
C GLY A 784 -14.26 -29.92 -28.09
N ASP A 785 -12.97 -30.09 -27.79
CA ASP A 785 -11.87 -30.11 -28.73
C ASP A 785 -10.71 -30.96 -28.16
N ALA A 786 -10.29 -31.97 -28.89
CA ALA A 786 -9.19 -32.86 -28.51
C ALA A 786 -7.82 -32.18 -28.45
N SER A 787 -7.67 -31.00 -29.09
CA SER A 787 -6.42 -30.23 -29.02
C SER A 787 -6.16 -29.52 -27.70
N GLY A 788 -7.19 -29.39 -26.83
CA GLY A 788 -7.07 -28.88 -25.49
C GLY A 788 -6.63 -27.42 -25.34
N ASN A 789 -6.42 -26.70 -26.42
CA ASN A 789 -5.77 -25.40 -26.37
C ASN A 789 -6.64 -24.26 -25.78
N ARG A 790 -7.97 -24.31 -25.92
CA ARG A 790 -8.92 -23.35 -25.39
C ARG A 790 -10.29 -23.97 -25.23
N PHE A 791 -11.02 -23.57 -24.20
CA PHE A 791 -12.38 -24.00 -23.97
C PHE A 791 -13.35 -23.53 -25.08
N TYR A 792 -14.16 -24.45 -25.63
CA TYR A 792 -15.15 -24.18 -26.69
C TYR A 792 -16.58 -24.31 -26.15
N SER A 793 -17.11 -23.21 -25.58
CA SER A 793 -18.45 -23.20 -24.97
C SER A 793 -19.57 -23.71 -25.91
N GLY A 794 -19.50 -23.38 -27.17
CA GLY A 794 -20.50 -23.79 -28.16
C GLY A 794 -20.57 -25.30 -28.44
N LYS A 795 -19.50 -26.06 -28.16
CA LYS A 795 -19.45 -27.52 -28.30
C LYS A 795 -19.72 -28.25 -27.01
N SER A 796 -19.34 -27.68 -25.88
CA SER A 796 -19.47 -28.26 -24.54
C SER A 796 -20.82 -28.00 -23.84
N GLY A 797 -21.75 -27.27 -24.46
CA GLY A 797 -23.01 -26.88 -23.85
C GLY A 797 -22.93 -25.73 -22.86
N PHE A 798 -21.76 -25.12 -22.70
CA PHE A 798 -21.56 -23.95 -21.89
C PHE A 798 -21.72 -22.65 -22.69
N ASN A 799 -22.46 -21.72 -22.14
CA ASN A 799 -22.58 -20.36 -22.67
C ASN A 799 -21.44 -19.49 -22.16
N GLU A 800 -20.95 -18.63 -23.01
CA GLU A 800 -19.98 -17.60 -22.65
C GLU A 800 -20.72 -16.38 -22.06
N SER A 801 -20.46 -16.07 -20.81
CA SER A 801 -20.92 -14.86 -20.15
C SER A 801 -19.77 -13.84 -20.09
N SER A 802 -19.98 -12.68 -20.64
CA SER A 802 -19.04 -11.55 -20.56
C SER A 802 -19.66 -10.43 -19.74
N THR A 803 -18.88 -9.85 -18.85
CA THR A 803 -19.29 -8.69 -18.03
C THR A 803 -18.32 -7.55 -18.27
N ILE A 804 -18.86 -6.36 -18.48
CA ILE A 804 -18.09 -5.13 -18.47
C ILE A 804 -18.42 -4.41 -17.17
N THR A 805 -17.40 -4.15 -16.37
CA THR A 805 -17.51 -3.39 -15.12
C THR A 805 -16.83 -2.04 -15.26
N ILE A 806 -17.51 -0.96 -14.85
CA ILE A 806 -16.98 0.40 -14.82
C ILE A 806 -17.13 0.93 -13.41
N THR A 807 -16.06 1.47 -12.85
CA THR A 807 -16.01 1.92 -11.45
C THR A 807 -15.47 3.35 -11.33
N PRO A 808 -16.26 4.41 -11.66
CA PRO A 808 -15.84 5.78 -11.41
C PRO A 808 -15.93 6.12 -9.91
N SER A 809 -14.92 6.79 -9.39
CA SER A 809 -14.86 7.24 -8.00
C SER A 809 -14.31 8.67 -7.90
N LEU A 810 -14.80 9.44 -6.94
CA LEU A 810 -14.39 10.82 -6.67
C LEU A 810 -14.09 10.97 -5.17
N TYR A 811 -12.94 11.54 -4.83
CA TYR A 811 -12.44 11.72 -3.46
C TYR A 811 -12.02 13.17 -3.22
N PRO A 812 -12.95 14.10 -2.91
CA PRO A 812 -12.59 15.45 -2.48
C PRO A 812 -12.19 15.46 -1.01
N SER A 813 -11.16 16.22 -0.67
CA SER A 813 -10.69 16.43 0.70
C SER A 813 -10.28 17.88 0.89
N LEU A 814 -10.79 18.52 1.94
CA LEU A 814 -10.43 19.87 2.35
C LEU A 814 -9.78 19.79 3.74
N ARG A 815 -8.53 20.23 3.83
CA ARG A 815 -7.76 20.24 5.08
C ARG A 815 -7.44 21.67 5.48
N TYR A 816 -7.64 21.97 6.75
CA TYR A 816 -7.19 23.19 7.41
C TYR A 816 -6.17 22.87 8.50
N THR A 817 -5.06 23.59 8.54
CA THR A 817 -4.04 23.45 9.60
C THR A 817 -3.57 24.85 10.02
N SER A 818 -3.74 25.18 11.27
CA SER A 818 -3.26 26.45 11.84
C SER A 818 -2.94 26.31 13.32
N GLY A 819 -1.67 26.53 13.68
CA GLY A 819 -1.22 26.42 15.07
C GLY A 819 -1.54 25.06 15.68
N ASP A 820 -2.37 25.06 16.70
CA ASP A 820 -2.75 23.87 17.47
C ASP A 820 -4.01 23.16 16.94
N PHE A 821 -4.60 23.65 15.86
CA PHE A 821 -5.80 23.08 15.25
C PHE A 821 -5.51 22.47 13.88
N THR A 822 -6.03 21.26 13.66
CA THR A 822 -6.10 20.61 12.35
C THR A 822 -7.50 20.09 12.14
N GLY A 823 -8.13 20.48 11.01
CA GLY A 823 -9.42 19.99 10.58
C GLY A 823 -9.33 19.39 9.18
N ARG A 824 -10.11 18.35 8.88
CA ARG A 824 -10.23 17.75 7.55
C ARG A 824 -11.67 17.35 7.31
N ILE A 825 -12.19 17.69 6.14
CA ILE A 825 -13.44 17.15 5.61
C ILE A 825 -13.08 16.36 4.37
N ASN A 826 -13.52 15.14 4.27
CA ASN A 826 -13.33 14.28 3.11
C ASN A 826 -14.66 13.65 2.70
N ALA A 827 -14.80 13.39 1.42
CA ALA A 827 -15.91 12.61 0.90
C ALA A 827 -15.39 11.56 -0.08
N SER A 828 -16.16 10.50 -0.24
CA SER A 828 -15.92 9.44 -1.20
C SER A 828 -17.24 9.14 -1.90
N PHE A 829 -17.21 9.17 -3.22
CA PHE A 829 -18.34 8.80 -4.07
C PHE A 829 -17.84 7.77 -5.07
N SER A 830 -18.28 6.54 -4.93
CA SER A 830 -17.92 5.45 -5.82
C SER A 830 -19.16 4.86 -6.45
N LYS A 831 -19.14 4.64 -7.76
CA LYS A 831 -20.21 3.99 -8.51
C LYS A 831 -19.65 2.77 -9.23
N ARG A 832 -20.34 1.65 -9.12
CA ARG A 832 -20.07 0.45 -9.89
C ARG A 832 -21.19 0.22 -10.90
N ILE A 833 -20.83 0.07 -12.14
CA ILE A 833 -21.73 -0.19 -13.27
C ILE A 833 -21.31 -1.54 -13.85
N ALA A 834 -22.17 -2.55 -13.76
CA ALA A 834 -21.95 -3.85 -14.36
C ALA A 834 -22.94 -4.08 -15.50
N ARG A 835 -22.45 -4.60 -16.64
CA ARG A 835 -23.24 -4.92 -17.82
C ARG A 835 -22.96 -6.36 -18.21
N TYR A 836 -24.01 -7.17 -18.20
CA TYR A 836 -23.95 -8.60 -18.43
C TYR A 836 -24.40 -8.92 -19.86
N SER A 837 -23.62 -9.78 -20.55
CA SER A 837 -23.96 -10.16 -21.92
C SER A 837 -24.96 -11.29 -21.99
N LEU A 838 -25.02 -12.15 -20.96
CA LEU A 838 -25.90 -13.31 -20.93
C LEU A 838 -27.36 -12.89 -20.68
N ASP A 839 -27.57 -12.01 -19.74
CA ASP A 839 -28.88 -11.46 -19.42
C ASP A 839 -28.78 -9.94 -19.09
N PRO A 840 -29.14 -9.06 -20.05
CA PRO A 840 -29.11 -7.63 -19.82
C PRO A 840 -30.09 -7.11 -18.78
N SER A 841 -31.11 -7.89 -18.38
CA SER A 841 -32.06 -7.51 -17.31
C SER A 841 -31.39 -7.43 -15.94
N LEU A 842 -30.25 -8.12 -15.80
CA LEU A 842 -29.44 -8.16 -14.59
C LEU A 842 -28.38 -7.03 -14.52
N ASN A 843 -28.43 -6.09 -15.48
CA ASN A 843 -27.52 -4.95 -15.44
C ASN A 843 -27.65 -4.16 -14.14
N MET A 844 -26.54 -3.90 -13.48
CA MET A 844 -26.54 -3.29 -12.14
C MET A 844 -25.83 -1.95 -12.10
N ASN A 845 -26.29 -1.14 -11.15
CA ASN A 845 -25.62 0.09 -10.73
C ASN A 845 -25.65 0.15 -9.21
N THR A 846 -24.50 0.08 -8.56
CA THR A 846 -24.37 0.31 -7.12
C THR A 846 -23.59 1.58 -6.84
N THR A 847 -23.86 2.21 -5.71
CA THR A 847 -23.13 3.41 -5.26
C THR A 847 -22.78 3.25 -3.79
N ASP A 848 -21.50 3.47 -3.49
CA ASP A 848 -20.96 3.57 -2.14
C ASP A 848 -20.50 5.02 -1.94
N SER A 849 -21.01 5.65 -0.92
CA SER A 849 -20.70 7.05 -0.67
C SER A 849 -20.44 7.29 0.81
N SER A 850 -19.50 8.17 1.10
CA SER A 850 -19.22 8.59 2.47
C SER A 850 -18.85 10.06 2.53
N VAL A 851 -19.16 10.68 3.68
CA VAL A 851 -18.65 12.00 4.06
C VAL A 851 -18.12 11.90 5.48
N GLY A 852 -16.90 12.36 5.69
CA GLY A 852 -16.22 12.33 6.97
C GLY A 852 -15.66 13.69 7.37
N ALA A 853 -15.62 13.94 8.66
CA ALA A 853 -14.99 15.10 9.27
C ALA A 853 -14.02 14.62 10.37
N TYR A 854 -12.82 15.15 10.37
CA TYR A 854 -11.81 14.94 11.41
C TYR A 854 -11.43 16.29 12.00
N ALA A 855 -11.29 16.36 13.33
CA ALA A 855 -10.77 17.52 14.02
C ALA A 855 -9.79 17.08 15.13
N SER A 856 -8.68 17.81 15.21
CA SER A 856 -7.68 17.68 16.28
C SER A 856 -7.35 19.06 16.82
N TYR A 857 -7.46 19.24 18.13
CA TYR A 857 -7.14 20.49 18.79
C TYR A 857 -6.28 20.24 20.04
N ARG A 858 -5.19 20.99 20.14
CA ARG A 858 -4.31 20.98 21.30
C ARG A 858 -4.40 22.30 22.05
N THR A 859 -4.59 22.21 23.36
CA THR A 859 -4.62 23.38 24.23
C THR A 859 -3.22 23.76 24.72
N LYS A 860 -3.04 25.00 25.17
CA LYS A 860 -1.82 25.46 25.86
C LYS A 860 -1.49 24.68 27.14
N HIS A 861 -2.47 23.99 27.69
CA HIS A 861 -2.31 23.13 28.87
C HIS A 861 -2.01 21.67 28.51
N GLU A 862 -1.55 21.38 27.29
CA GLU A 862 -1.19 20.03 26.82
C GLU A 862 -2.36 19.03 26.83
N PHE A 863 -3.63 19.49 26.74
CA PHE A 863 -4.74 18.63 26.38
C PHE A 863 -4.83 18.54 24.87
N GLU A 864 -5.07 17.35 24.35
CA GLU A 864 -5.32 17.08 22.94
C GLU A 864 -6.69 16.41 22.80
N PHE A 865 -7.51 16.96 21.92
CA PHE A 865 -8.84 16.45 21.59
C PHE A 865 -8.81 16.01 20.14
N ASN A 866 -9.13 14.74 19.89
CA ASN A 866 -9.22 14.17 18.56
C ASN A 866 -10.61 13.59 18.38
N THR A 867 -11.25 13.88 17.24
CA THR A 867 -12.53 13.28 16.90
C THR A 867 -12.64 13.07 15.41
N ASP A 868 -13.27 11.99 15.00
CA ASP A 868 -13.66 11.70 13.62
C ASP A 868 -15.11 11.22 13.59
N LEU A 869 -15.83 11.76 12.62
CA LEU A 869 -17.23 11.44 12.38
C LEU A 869 -17.38 11.15 10.88
N SER A 870 -17.98 10.03 10.52
CA SER A 870 -18.31 9.71 9.14
C SER A 870 -19.74 9.22 9.01
N TYR A 871 -20.31 9.50 7.84
CA TYR A 871 -21.60 8.99 7.41
C TYR A 871 -21.42 8.24 6.10
N ASN A 872 -21.81 6.96 6.09
CA ASN A 872 -21.71 6.07 4.94
C ASN A 872 -23.11 5.69 4.48
N TRP A 873 -23.33 5.71 3.16
CA TRP A 873 -24.62 5.27 2.58
C TRP A 873 -24.40 4.53 1.28
N TYR A 874 -25.31 3.60 1.02
CA TYR A 874 -25.23 2.60 -0.03
C TYR A 874 -26.54 2.58 -0.84
N ASN A 875 -26.43 2.45 -2.17
CA ASN A 875 -27.60 2.33 -3.03
C ASN A 875 -27.39 1.22 -4.07
N GLY A 876 -28.49 0.56 -4.47
CA GLY A 876 -28.46 -0.51 -5.46
C GLY A 876 -28.07 -1.86 -4.90
N TYR A 877 -28.06 -2.00 -3.59
CA TYR A 877 -27.83 -3.27 -2.87
C TYR A 877 -29.13 -4.03 -2.67
N SER A 878 -29.05 -5.34 -2.41
CA SER A 878 -30.20 -6.19 -2.08
C SER A 878 -31.00 -5.64 -0.89
N ALA A 879 -32.31 -5.92 -0.84
CA ALA A 879 -33.20 -5.37 0.16
C ALA A 879 -32.74 -5.69 1.60
N GLY A 880 -32.66 -4.65 2.43
CA GLY A 880 -32.20 -4.77 3.83
C GLY A 880 -30.72 -4.59 4.07
N TYR A 881 -29.88 -4.53 3.02
CA TYR A 881 -28.43 -4.52 3.13
C TYR A 881 -27.77 -3.15 2.89
N GLY A 882 -28.47 -2.15 2.36
CA GLY A 882 -27.96 -0.81 2.08
C GLY A 882 -28.27 0.24 3.17
N ALA A 883 -28.50 -0.16 4.42
CA ALA A 883 -28.79 0.79 5.49
C ALA A 883 -27.59 1.72 5.75
N PRO A 884 -27.81 3.04 5.78
CA PRO A 884 -26.74 3.98 6.06
C PRO A 884 -26.26 3.86 7.51
N GLU A 885 -25.01 4.26 7.76
CA GLU A 885 -24.39 4.18 9.08
C GLU A 885 -23.61 5.43 9.43
N TRP A 886 -23.59 5.75 10.72
CA TRP A 886 -22.72 6.76 11.31
C TRP A 886 -21.61 6.07 12.09
N GLN A 887 -20.39 6.50 11.89
CA GLN A 887 -19.27 6.10 12.71
C GLN A 887 -18.67 7.33 13.38
N TRP A 888 -18.63 7.33 14.71
CA TRP A 888 -18.11 8.44 15.48
C TRP A 888 -17.12 7.95 16.54
N ASN A 889 -15.88 8.46 16.47
CA ASN A 889 -14.80 8.15 17.40
C ASN A 889 -14.32 9.43 18.09
N GLY A 890 -13.85 9.29 19.33
CA GLY A 890 -13.31 10.40 20.09
C GLY A 890 -12.16 9.98 20.99
N GLU A 891 -11.15 10.86 21.14
CA GLU A 891 -10.03 10.66 22.06
C GLU A 891 -9.68 11.98 22.74
N ILE A 892 -9.43 11.91 24.06
CA ILE A 892 -8.90 13.01 24.87
C ILE A 892 -7.59 12.52 25.46
N ALA A 893 -6.50 13.27 25.25
CA ALA A 893 -5.21 12.97 25.84
C ALA A 893 -4.66 14.16 26.62
N LYS A 894 -3.87 13.88 27.65
CA LYS A 894 -3.19 14.88 28.50
C LYS A 894 -1.72 14.49 28.65
N SER A 895 -0.83 15.35 28.21
CA SER A 895 0.60 15.19 28.45
C SER A 895 1.01 15.84 29.78
N ILE A 896 1.76 15.09 30.60
CA ILE A 896 2.30 15.53 31.88
C ILE A 896 3.75 15.08 31.97
N LYS A 897 4.70 15.96 31.75
CA LYS A 897 6.14 15.64 31.67
C LYS A 897 6.39 14.54 30.65
N ALA A 898 6.95 13.40 31.05
CA ALA A 898 7.26 12.23 30.24
C ALA A 898 6.05 11.30 30.00
N PHE A 899 4.91 11.57 30.67
CA PHE A 899 3.73 10.72 30.58
C PHE A 899 2.63 11.36 29.74
N THR A 900 1.85 10.52 29.07
CA THR A 900 0.59 10.92 28.42
C THR A 900 -0.51 9.98 28.86
N LEU A 901 -1.59 10.55 29.40
CA LEU A 901 -2.83 9.85 29.73
C LEU A 901 -3.82 10.05 28.61
N SER A 902 -4.59 9.03 28.23
CA SER A 902 -5.62 9.16 27.21
C SER A 902 -6.88 8.38 27.56
N VAL A 903 -8.01 8.86 27.05
CA VAL A 903 -9.29 8.15 27.03
C VAL A 903 -9.80 8.18 25.61
N LYS A 904 -10.07 7.01 25.04
CA LYS A 904 -10.58 6.85 23.68
C LYS A 904 -11.90 6.09 23.72
N ILE A 905 -12.88 6.58 22.97
CA ILE A 905 -14.15 5.88 22.71
C ILE A 905 -14.22 5.60 21.21
N HIS A 906 -14.47 4.36 20.87
CA HIS A 906 -14.65 3.90 19.48
C HIS A 906 -16.13 3.61 19.26
N ASP A 907 -16.61 4.00 18.07
CA ASP A 907 -17.99 3.81 17.60
C ASP A 907 -19.02 4.27 18.64
N ILE A 908 -18.98 5.57 19.02
CA ILE A 908 -19.86 6.17 20.04
C ILE A 908 -21.34 5.88 19.78
N LEU A 909 -21.75 5.78 18.50
CA LEU A 909 -23.12 5.57 18.08
C LEU A 909 -23.49 4.09 17.91
N ASP A 910 -22.50 3.18 17.98
CA ASP A 910 -22.66 1.71 17.86
C ASP A 910 -23.33 1.27 16.54
N GLN A 911 -22.96 1.94 15.44
CA GLN A 911 -23.56 1.69 14.12
C GLN A 911 -22.58 1.09 13.10
N THR A 912 -21.32 0.90 13.46
CA THR A 912 -20.30 0.38 12.52
C THR A 912 -20.68 -1.01 12.03
N ARG A 913 -20.64 -1.20 10.71
CA ARG A 913 -20.83 -2.45 9.98
C ARG A 913 -19.71 -2.62 8.98
N ASN A 914 -19.46 -3.86 8.54
CA ASN A 914 -18.49 -4.13 7.48
C ASN A 914 -19.23 -4.87 6.35
N LEU A 915 -19.79 -4.11 5.43
CA LEU A 915 -20.53 -4.60 4.27
C LEU A 915 -19.66 -4.47 3.02
N THR A 916 -19.57 -5.57 2.27
CA THR A 916 -18.94 -5.60 0.94
C THR A 916 -19.94 -6.15 -0.08
N HIS A 917 -19.88 -5.59 -1.29
CA HIS A 917 -20.68 -6.03 -2.42
C HIS A 917 -19.76 -6.48 -3.56
N THR A 918 -19.95 -7.72 -4.01
CA THR A 918 -19.18 -8.32 -5.09
C THR A 918 -20.07 -8.61 -6.28
N VAL A 919 -19.62 -8.18 -7.46
CA VAL A 919 -20.30 -8.42 -8.73
C VAL A 919 -19.35 -9.15 -9.66
N THR A 920 -19.80 -10.26 -10.23
CA THR A 920 -19.06 -11.04 -11.23
C THR A 920 -19.90 -11.26 -12.48
N ALA A 921 -19.36 -11.97 -13.47
CA ALA A 921 -20.06 -12.27 -14.71
C ALA A 921 -21.34 -13.09 -14.54
N ASN A 922 -21.54 -13.76 -13.41
CA ASN A 922 -22.62 -14.71 -13.22
C ASN A 922 -23.28 -14.67 -11.83
N TYR A 923 -22.82 -13.81 -10.92
CA TYR A 923 -23.47 -13.63 -9.61
C TYR A 923 -23.20 -12.25 -9.02
N GLU A 924 -24.04 -11.85 -8.10
CA GLU A 924 -23.83 -10.81 -7.11
C GLU A 924 -23.81 -11.40 -5.70
N GLU A 925 -23.09 -10.79 -4.80
CA GLU A 925 -22.98 -11.24 -3.42
C GLU A 925 -22.79 -10.06 -2.47
N ASP A 926 -23.67 -9.98 -1.47
CA ASP A 926 -23.54 -9.08 -0.34
C ASP A 926 -22.96 -9.85 0.85
N THR A 927 -21.89 -9.35 1.45
CA THR A 927 -21.23 -9.99 2.57
C THR A 927 -21.08 -9.01 3.74
N TYR A 928 -21.61 -9.41 4.90
CA TYR A 928 -21.33 -8.78 6.19
C TYR A 928 -20.18 -9.50 6.87
N SER A 929 -19.25 -8.76 7.42
CA SER A 929 -18.12 -9.34 8.16
C SER A 929 -18.12 -8.88 9.61
N LEU A 930 -17.56 -9.71 10.47
CA LEU A 930 -17.39 -9.45 11.90
C LEU A 930 -16.64 -8.14 12.15
N VAL A 931 -17.19 -7.30 13.01
CA VAL A 931 -16.58 -6.03 13.44
C VAL A 931 -16.43 -5.96 14.95
N MET A 932 -15.52 -5.12 15.44
CA MET A 932 -15.43 -4.80 16.87
C MET A 932 -16.64 -3.94 17.26
N GLY A 933 -17.32 -4.31 18.35
CA GLY A 933 -18.33 -3.48 18.96
C GLY A 933 -17.80 -2.19 19.58
N ARG A 934 -18.71 -1.34 20.07
CA ARG A 934 -18.35 -0.09 20.76
C ARG A 934 -17.49 -0.36 22.00
N TYR A 935 -16.41 0.43 22.18
CA TYR A 935 -15.52 0.26 23.33
C TYR A 935 -14.94 1.58 23.85
N ILE A 936 -14.48 1.53 25.10
CA ILE A 936 -13.67 2.58 25.73
C ILE A 936 -12.29 2.05 26.12
N LEU A 937 -11.27 2.88 25.94
CA LEU A 937 -9.89 2.58 26.34
C LEU A 937 -9.32 3.71 27.18
N PHE A 938 -8.64 3.34 28.24
CA PHE A 938 -7.81 4.21 29.07
C PHE A 938 -6.35 3.91 28.77
N GLY A 939 -5.57 4.92 28.45
CA GLY A 939 -4.18 4.78 28.04
C GLY A 939 -3.21 5.52 28.93
N LEU A 940 -2.03 4.92 29.15
CA LEU A 940 -0.86 5.52 29.76
C LEU A 940 0.32 5.29 28.83
N LYS A 941 1.01 6.35 28.41
CA LYS A 941 2.26 6.28 27.62
C LYS A 941 3.37 6.97 28.42
N TRP A 942 4.54 6.35 28.46
CA TRP A 942 5.76 6.87 29.07
C TRP A 942 6.87 6.93 28.02
N ASN A 943 7.46 8.13 27.88
CA ASN A 943 8.63 8.36 27.03
C ASN A 943 9.88 8.44 27.91
N PHE A 944 10.92 7.68 27.61
CA PHE A 944 12.13 7.61 28.39
C PHE A 944 13.38 7.67 27.51
N GLY A 945 14.53 8.01 28.08
CA GLY A 945 15.81 8.03 27.40
C GLY A 945 16.82 8.92 28.09
N LYS A 946 18.08 8.60 27.86
CA LYS A 946 19.21 9.43 28.28
C LYS A 946 19.68 10.20 27.04
N MET A 947 18.89 11.16 26.66
CA MET A 947 19.27 12.16 25.68
C MET A 947 19.56 13.41 26.50
N ASN A 948 20.66 14.10 26.27
CA ASN A 948 21.09 15.26 27.07
C ASN A 948 20.09 16.43 26.98
N ALA A 949 18.81 16.15 27.27
CA ALA A 949 17.73 17.11 27.32
C ALA A 949 17.97 18.23 28.36
N ALA A 950 18.79 17.97 29.38
CA ALA A 950 19.13 18.98 30.38
C ALA A 950 19.93 20.16 29.79
N ASN A 951 20.69 19.97 28.69
CA ASN A 951 21.42 21.04 28.04
C ASN A 951 20.58 21.76 26.97
N SER A 952 19.59 21.10 26.35
CA SER A 952 18.73 21.77 25.35
C SER A 952 17.72 22.72 26.00
N GLN A 953 17.15 22.36 27.16
CA GLN A 953 16.33 23.30 27.93
C GLN A 953 17.14 24.44 28.56
N LYS A 954 18.37 24.18 29.02
CA LYS A 954 19.28 25.23 29.47
C LYS A 954 19.76 26.11 28.32
N ALA A 955 20.04 25.55 27.14
CA ALA A 955 20.39 26.30 25.94
C ALA A 955 19.19 27.12 25.42
N GLN A 956 17.99 26.57 25.38
CA GLN A 956 16.77 27.32 25.06
C GLN A 956 16.46 28.40 26.08
N ASN A 957 16.61 28.12 27.39
CA ASN A 957 16.42 29.10 28.45
C ASN A 957 17.58 30.11 28.54
N ALA A 958 18.80 29.72 28.13
CA ALA A 958 19.93 30.65 28.06
C ALA A 958 19.82 31.56 26.82
N ALA A 959 19.38 31.03 25.66
CA ALA A 959 19.05 31.83 24.50
C ALA A 959 17.89 32.81 24.78
N PHE A 960 16.91 32.40 25.57
CA PHE A 960 15.80 33.24 26.02
C PHE A 960 16.26 34.33 26.99
N ARG A 961 17.30 34.11 27.84
CA ARG A 961 17.88 35.10 28.74
C ARG A 961 18.92 36.04 28.11
N MET A 962 19.50 35.70 26.96
CA MET A 962 20.40 36.56 26.23
C MET A 962 19.73 37.41 25.12
N ALA A 963 18.43 37.18 24.90
CA ALA A 963 17.61 37.94 23.96
C ALA A 963 16.80 39.09 24.63
N PHE A 964 17.08 39.39 25.94
CA PHE A 964 16.55 40.55 26.66
C PHE A 964 17.67 41.49 27.07
#